data_19f32bdbc1222bb03168dd2d79fd052c
#
_entry.id   19f32bdbc1222bb03168dd2d79fd052c
#
_cell.length_a   1.000
_cell.length_b   1.000
_cell.length_c   1.000
_cell.angle_alpha   90.00
_cell.angle_beta   90.00
_cell.angle_gamma   90.00
#
_symmetry.space_group_name_H-M   'P 1'
#
loop_
_entity.id
_entity.type
_entity.pdbx_description
1 polymer ?
#
loop_
_entity_poly.entity_id
_entity_poly.type
_entity_poly.pdbx_seq_one_letter_code
_entity_poly.pdbx_strand_id
1 'polypeptide(L)'
;MSREYSENVLVQNSAGNLLQNVLGWKVVLAYNSEKLGPDGTLGRTSYGEVLLTRYFRQALLRLNPWLTPNQLDEVQKKFTAHVSTASLMQINEEKYFLLRDGIPVTVKRPDGRTETRSAAVIDFKNPENNHFLAVKEMKIHSQLYRRRTDIVGFVNGIPLLFIELKKPTVDVQNAYIDNYRDYLDTIPQLFYYNAFLMLSNGLEAKVGTLGSKYEFFHEWKRLKESDVGSVELETMLRGICEKKTFLDLLENFILYDHSGGRTTKILARNHQYLGVNEAVSAYENRKLKDGRLGVFWHTQGSGKSYSMVFLAQKIRRKFAGSPTIVVLTDRDELNRQISDTFENCGLLGKTKASQFIASSGTDLVKKLQGNPSFVFTLIQKFNLPKEPPIYPDHDILILSDEAHRSQYGIFADNMMHLLPTASRIGFTGTPLLADDHITERTFGGYLSVYDFKRAVEDGATVPLYYENRADKIAQLDKPEITGRILDAIEAADLDPSQEEKLEREFAKEIHILTADERLRFIAKDFVEHYSDLWTSGKAMFVCLNKVTCVRMYNYVQECWRAKIRELEARQGTATQQEAQELARKLAWMKETEMAVVISQEQNEWQTFDNWGLDIRPHRAKMEKRELDKEFKDSKNPFRVVFVCAMWLTGFDVKCLSCLYLDKPLKAHTLMQTIARANRVSEGKSNGLIVDYIGIVKALRKALADYTVSKNSPAGIDPTVDKTELIQRICTVIGKTDGTVLYNVGPAVVGGVVVLLFHLLDLLQRRLLCLHRPDAANETGLLLYKFVLSEGGRHQIFFQDLLLLYHIIPQPSIKDIIQHGIDLNALAGVIHRKDLGL
;
A
#
# COMPACT_ATOMS: atom_id res chain seq x y z
N MET A 1 -38.45 -12.36 19.49
CA MET A 1 -37.07 -12.76 19.44
C MET A 1 -36.29 -12.19 18.26
N SER A 2 -36.90 -11.47 17.29
CA SER A 2 -36.15 -10.91 16.11
C SER A 2 -35.48 -9.53 16.35
N ARG A 3 -35.62 -8.91 17.50
CA ARG A 3 -35.05 -7.58 17.82
C ARG A 3 -33.64 -7.59 18.43
N GLU A 4 -33.22 -8.71 19.01
CA GLU A 4 -31.94 -8.78 19.73
C GLU A 4 -30.69 -8.85 18.80
N TYR A 5 -30.88 -9.24 17.56
CA TYR A 5 -29.77 -9.34 16.56
C TYR A 5 -29.84 -8.28 15.47
N SER A 6 -30.49 -7.15 15.74
CA SER A 6 -30.49 -6.02 14.80
C SER A 6 -29.13 -5.32 14.80
N GLU A 7 -28.74 -4.73 13.66
CA GLU A 7 -27.56 -3.92 13.47
C GLU A 7 -27.41 -2.85 14.56
N ASN A 8 -28.51 -2.21 14.90
CA ASN A 8 -28.60 -1.18 15.93
C ASN A 8 -28.20 -1.72 17.33
N VAL A 9 -28.66 -2.89 17.71
CA VAL A 9 -28.36 -3.42 19.04
C VAL A 9 -26.94 -3.93 19.18
N LEU A 10 -26.43 -4.67 18.19
CA LEU A 10 -25.14 -5.36 18.29
C LEU A 10 -23.93 -4.44 18.02
N VAL A 11 -24.02 -3.58 17.05
CA VAL A 11 -22.85 -2.80 16.58
C VAL A 11 -22.96 -1.33 16.93
N GLN A 12 -24.08 -0.68 16.57
CA GLN A 12 -24.26 0.76 16.77
C GLN A 12 -24.33 1.16 18.26
N ASN A 13 -25.02 0.35 19.08
CA ASN A 13 -25.09 0.63 20.53
C ASN A 13 -23.74 0.37 21.20
N SER A 14 -23.02 -0.69 20.81
CA SER A 14 -21.66 -0.95 21.31
C SER A 14 -20.71 0.20 20.98
N ALA A 15 -20.72 0.68 19.74
CA ALA A 15 -19.94 1.85 19.33
C ALA A 15 -20.31 3.12 20.13
N GLY A 16 -21.61 3.39 20.27
CA GLY A 16 -22.09 4.54 21.05
C GLY A 16 -21.70 4.46 22.53
N ASN A 17 -21.83 3.30 23.15
CA ASN A 17 -21.42 3.06 24.54
C ASN A 17 -19.91 3.24 24.74
N LEU A 18 -19.10 2.76 23.80
CA LEU A 18 -17.64 2.94 23.86
C LEU A 18 -17.26 4.42 23.74
N LEU A 19 -17.85 5.14 22.78
CA LEU A 19 -17.64 6.58 22.61
C LEU A 19 -18.02 7.33 23.88
N GLN A 20 -19.14 7.00 24.52
CA GLN A 20 -19.65 7.69 25.70
C GLN A 20 -18.87 7.34 26.98
N ASN A 21 -18.79 6.05 27.31
CA ASN A 21 -18.37 5.59 28.63
C ASN A 21 -16.84 5.45 28.74
N VAL A 22 -16.16 5.24 27.62
CA VAL A 22 -14.71 5.04 27.60
C VAL A 22 -13.98 6.25 27.04
N LEU A 23 -14.47 6.81 25.92
CA LEU A 23 -13.79 7.89 25.20
C LEU A 23 -14.31 9.30 25.59
N GLY A 24 -15.35 9.37 26.43
CA GLY A 24 -15.85 10.62 27.00
C GLY A 24 -16.51 11.57 25.99
N TRP A 25 -17.02 11.03 24.89
CA TRP A 25 -17.85 11.79 23.95
C TRP A 25 -19.27 11.91 24.51
N LYS A 26 -19.97 13.00 24.23
CA LYS A 26 -21.41 13.06 24.44
C LYS A 26 -22.11 12.28 23.33
N VAL A 27 -23.05 11.40 23.66
CA VAL A 27 -23.80 10.62 22.67
C VAL A 27 -25.27 11.01 22.70
N VAL A 28 -25.84 11.27 21.52
CA VAL A 28 -27.25 11.64 21.33
C VAL A 28 -27.87 10.74 20.28
N LEU A 29 -29.03 10.15 20.59
CA LEU A 29 -29.86 9.44 19.61
C LEU A 29 -30.84 10.43 18.99
N ALA A 30 -30.66 10.73 17.69
CA ALA A 30 -31.50 11.74 17.01
C ALA A 30 -32.77 11.14 16.39
N TYR A 31 -32.75 9.92 15.95
CA TYR A 31 -33.79 9.21 15.17
C TYR A 31 -35.19 9.91 15.20
N ASN A 32 -36.12 9.47 16.08
CA ASN A 32 -37.44 10.07 16.20
C ASN A 32 -37.57 11.07 17.37
N SER A 33 -36.49 11.30 18.12
CA SER A 33 -36.43 12.12 19.31
C SER A 33 -35.88 13.51 19.06
N GLU A 34 -35.37 13.80 17.88
CA GLU A 34 -34.83 15.11 17.55
C GLU A 34 -35.94 16.15 17.42
N LYS A 35 -35.83 17.20 18.24
CA LYS A 35 -36.59 18.42 18.11
C LYS A 35 -35.74 19.47 17.39
N LEU A 36 -36.27 20.00 16.28
CA LEU A 36 -35.62 21.09 15.55
C LEU A 36 -35.79 22.45 16.28
N GLY A 37 -34.95 23.40 15.95
CA GLY A 37 -34.91 24.75 16.47
C GLY A 37 -33.66 25.07 17.25
N PRO A 38 -33.38 26.37 17.50
CA PRO A 38 -32.19 26.81 18.24
C PRO A 38 -32.03 26.14 19.60
N ASP A 39 -33.13 25.93 20.31
CA ASP A 39 -33.19 25.26 21.63
C ASP A 39 -33.50 23.76 21.52
N GLY A 40 -33.59 23.25 20.30
CA GLY A 40 -33.88 21.86 20.05
C GLY A 40 -32.69 20.92 20.40
N THR A 41 -32.86 19.64 20.12
CA THR A 41 -31.92 18.58 20.53
C THR A 41 -30.48 18.87 20.07
N LEU A 42 -30.31 19.19 18.79
CA LEU A 42 -29.03 19.50 18.16
C LEU A 42 -28.83 21.00 17.88
N GLY A 43 -29.83 21.83 18.14
CA GLY A 43 -29.77 23.27 17.87
C GLY A 43 -29.72 23.64 16.39
N ARG A 44 -30.21 22.80 15.50
CA ARG A 44 -30.37 23.04 14.07
C ARG A 44 -31.83 23.30 13.71
N THR A 45 -32.05 24.19 12.73
CA THR A 45 -33.40 24.63 12.34
C THR A 45 -34.03 23.75 11.29
N SER A 46 -33.20 23.00 10.53
CA SER A 46 -33.65 22.08 9.50
C SER A 46 -32.79 20.84 9.44
N TYR A 47 -33.32 19.75 8.87
CA TYR A 47 -32.56 18.54 8.62
C TYR A 47 -31.49 18.72 7.49
N GLY A 48 -31.50 19.84 6.77
CA GLY A 48 -30.47 20.19 5.79
C GLY A 48 -29.17 20.70 6.41
N GLU A 49 -29.25 21.21 7.66
CA GLU A 49 -28.09 21.71 8.38
C GLU A 49 -27.24 20.57 8.93
N VAL A 50 -25.99 20.51 8.51
CA VAL A 50 -25.00 19.54 8.97
C VAL A 50 -24.03 20.15 9.98
N LEU A 51 -23.77 21.47 9.91
CA LEU A 51 -23.04 22.19 10.95
C LEU A 51 -24.00 22.51 12.11
N LEU A 52 -23.69 22.06 13.32
CA LEU A 52 -24.49 22.34 14.51
C LEU A 52 -24.16 23.74 15.00
N THR A 53 -24.83 24.73 14.45
CA THR A 53 -24.55 26.18 14.62
C THR A 53 -24.47 26.59 16.09
N ARG A 54 -25.35 26.08 16.95
CA ARG A 54 -25.32 26.40 18.41
C ARG A 54 -23.97 26.02 19.03
N TYR A 55 -23.51 24.79 18.82
CA TYR A 55 -22.23 24.32 19.37
C TYR A 55 -21.03 25.02 18.75
N PHE A 56 -21.09 25.29 17.44
CA PHE A 56 -20.05 26.00 16.72
C PHE A 56 -19.84 27.42 17.24
N ARG A 57 -20.93 28.19 17.40
CA ARG A 57 -20.86 29.54 17.94
C ARG A 57 -20.39 29.59 19.41
N GLN A 58 -20.86 28.66 20.24
CA GLN A 58 -20.39 28.50 21.62
C GLN A 58 -18.87 28.22 21.69
N ALA A 59 -18.36 27.37 20.82
CA ALA A 59 -16.94 27.10 20.73
C ALA A 59 -16.12 28.31 20.24
N LEU A 60 -16.60 29.01 19.21
CA LEU A 60 -15.97 30.25 18.72
C LEU A 60 -15.80 31.29 19.80
N LEU A 61 -16.88 31.57 20.60
CA LEU A 61 -16.83 32.53 21.70
C LEU A 61 -15.87 32.07 22.81
N ARG A 62 -15.87 30.78 23.13
CA ARG A 62 -14.98 30.21 24.16
C ARG A 62 -13.52 30.31 23.75
N LEU A 63 -13.19 29.93 22.50
CA LEU A 63 -11.82 29.85 22.00
C LEU A 63 -11.29 31.25 21.60
N ASN A 64 -12.17 32.19 21.27
CA ASN A 64 -11.81 33.52 20.80
C ASN A 64 -12.60 34.61 21.53
N PRO A 65 -12.31 34.87 22.80
CA PRO A 65 -13.08 35.88 23.61
C PRO A 65 -13.03 37.31 23.04
N TRP A 66 -12.13 37.57 22.10
CA TRP A 66 -11.93 38.86 21.44
C TRP A 66 -12.93 39.14 20.31
N LEU A 67 -13.68 38.12 19.86
CA LEU A 67 -14.64 38.25 18.77
C LEU A 67 -15.86 39.09 19.22
N THR A 68 -16.16 40.14 18.46
CA THR A 68 -17.43 40.86 18.57
C THR A 68 -18.57 40.08 17.92
N PRO A 69 -19.84 40.36 18.23
CA PRO A 69 -20.98 39.69 17.59
C PRO A 69 -20.94 39.74 16.06
N ASN A 70 -20.59 40.87 15.46
CA ASN A 70 -20.49 41.01 14.01
C ASN A 70 -19.37 40.15 13.42
N GLN A 71 -18.22 40.06 14.11
CA GLN A 71 -17.11 39.20 13.69
C GLN A 71 -17.46 37.72 13.85
N LEU A 72 -18.23 37.36 14.86
CA LEU A 72 -18.73 35.98 15.01
C LEU A 72 -19.59 35.56 13.81
N ASP A 73 -20.49 36.44 13.36
CA ASP A 73 -21.33 36.20 12.19
C ASP A 73 -20.48 36.15 10.89
N GLU A 74 -19.47 37.00 10.76
CA GLU A 74 -18.51 36.98 9.67
C GLU A 74 -17.73 35.65 9.61
N VAL A 75 -17.22 35.19 10.76
CA VAL A 75 -16.49 33.91 10.89
C VAL A 75 -17.40 32.75 10.49
N GLN A 76 -18.62 32.70 11.01
CA GLN A 76 -19.58 31.65 10.65
C GLN A 76 -19.87 31.67 9.14
N LYS A 77 -20.14 32.87 8.57
CA LYS A 77 -20.41 33.02 7.15
C LYS A 77 -19.23 32.56 6.29
N LYS A 78 -17.99 32.94 6.65
CA LYS A 78 -16.76 32.46 5.94
C LYS A 78 -16.60 30.95 6.02
N PHE A 79 -16.87 30.37 7.19
CA PHE A 79 -16.73 28.93 7.37
C PHE A 79 -17.79 28.12 6.61
N THR A 80 -19.01 28.60 6.50
CA THR A 80 -20.11 27.92 5.82
C THR A 80 -20.16 28.19 4.32
N ALA A 81 -19.62 29.33 3.85
CA ALA A 81 -19.61 29.68 2.43
C ALA A 81 -18.74 28.73 1.63
N HIS A 82 -19.15 28.40 0.42
CA HIS A 82 -18.38 27.66 -0.57
C HIS A 82 -18.75 28.12 -1.98
N VAL A 83 -17.87 27.91 -2.94
CA VAL A 83 -18.11 28.23 -4.35
C VAL A 83 -19.00 27.13 -4.93
N SER A 84 -20.14 27.51 -5.50
CA SER A 84 -21.14 26.55 -6.01
C SER A 84 -20.63 25.63 -7.14
N THR A 85 -19.57 26.04 -7.85
CA THR A 85 -18.92 25.25 -8.92
C THR A 85 -17.76 24.41 -8.42
N ALA A 86 -17.37 24.53 -7.15
CA ALA A 86 -16.27 23.76 -6.58
C ALA A 86 -16.68 22.28 -6.39
N SER A 87 -15.78 21.37 -6.71
CA SER A 87 -15.97 19.95 -6.41
C SER A 87 -16.05 19.71 -4.89
N LEU A 88 -16.69 18.62 -4.48
CA LEU A 88 -16.77 18.23 -3.07
C LEU A 88 -15.39 18.15 -2.41
N MET A 89 -14.37 17.65 -3.12
CA MET A 89 -13.00 17.57 -2.62
C MET A 89 -12.37 18.95 -2.40
N GLN A 90 -12.60 19.90 -3.32
CA GLN A 90 -12.12 21.29 -3.17
C GLN A 90 -12.78 21.99 -1.98
N ILE A 91 -14.10 21.79 -1.80
CA ILE A 91 -14.80 22.32 -0.63
C ILE A 91 -14.22 21.72 0.66
N ASN A 92 -14.05 20.40 0.70
CA ASN A 92 -13.52 19.72 1.87
C ASN A 92 -12.09 20.18 2.20
N GLU A 93 -11.24 20.35 1.21
CA GLU A 93 -9.88 20.87 1.38
C GLU A 93 -9.88 22.30 1.95
N GLU A 94 -10.68 23.21 1.38
CA GLU A 94 -10.82 24.59 1.85
C GLU A 94 -11.27 24.60 3.33
N LYS A 95 -12.32 23.82 3.66
CA LYS A 95 -12.84 23.76 5.04
C LYS A 95 -11.83 23.16 6.01
N TYR A 96 -11.07 22.14 5.57
CA TYR A 96 -10.00 21.55 6.37
C TYR A 96 -8.92 22.58 6.74
N PHE A 97 -8.47 23.41 5.80
CA PHE A 97 -7.48 24.45 6.12
C PHE A 97 -8.02 25.51 7.05
N LEU A 98 -9.27 25.96 6.85
CA LEU A 98 -9.92 26.92 7.76
C LEU A 98 -10.09 26.33 9.17
N LEU A 99 -10.39 25.04 9.27
CA LEU A 99 -10.52 24.32 10.53
C LEU A 99 -9.18 24.18 11.24
N ARG A 100 -8.12 23.86 10.51
CA ARG A 100 -6.79 23.58 11.06
C ARG A 100 -6.02 24.85 11.41
N ASP A 101 -6.05 25.84 10.54
CA ASP A 101 -5.22 27.05 10.64
C ASP A 101 -6.00 28.25 11.22
N GLY A 102 -7.31 28.06 11.43
CA GLY A 102 -8.23 29.09 11.89
C GLY A 102 -8.78 29.98 10.77
N ILE A 103 -9.80 30.74 11.09
CA ILE A 103 -10.53 31.59 10.13
C ILE A 103 -10.01 33.03 10.24
N PRO A 104 -9.46 33.63 9.16
CA PRO A 104 -8.89 34.96 9.20
C PRO A 104 -10.00 36.02 9.39
N VAL A 105 -9.81 36.89 10.38
CA VAL A 105 -10.70 37.98 10.74
C VAL A 105 -9.91 39.27 10.83
N THR A 106 -10.45 40.35 10.28
CA THR A 106 -9.88 41.69 10.40
C THR A 106 -10.27 42.33 11.70
N VAL A 107 -9.31 42.73 12.52
CA VAL A 107 -9.51 43.37 13.82
C VAL A 107 -8.92 44.78 13.78
N LYS A 108 -9.67 45.76 14.28
CA LYS A 108 -9.13 47.13 14.49
C LYS A 108 -8.43 47.17 15.82
N ARG A 109 -7.20 47.65 15.84
CA ARG A 109 -6.44 47.93 17.06
C ARG A 109 -6.87 49.25 17.69
N PRO A 110 -6.59 49.47 18.97
CA PRO A 110 -6.85 50.75 19.64
C PRO A 110 -6.16 51.96 18.98
N ASP A 111 -5.03 51.72 18.27
CA ASP A 111 -4.29 52.72 17.51
C ASP A 111 -4.90 53.03 16.12
N GLY A 112 -6.03 52.45 15.79
CA GLY A 112 -6.73 52.64 14.51
C GLY A 112 -6.24 51.74 13.37
N ARG A 113 -5.13 51.03 13.53
CA ARG A 113 -4.61 50.10 12.52
C ARG A 113 -5.45 48.84 12.47
N THR A 114 -5.44 48.18 11.32
CA THR A 114 -6.08 46.88 11.13
C THR A 114 -5.03 45.77 11.15
N GLU A 115 -5.35 44.67 11.82
CA GLU A 115 -4.59 43.44 11.78
C GLU A 115 -5.49 42.29 11.43
N THR A 116 -4.91 41.21 10.84
CA THR A 116 -5.63 39.97 10.63
C THR A 116 -5.29 39.00 11.76
N ARG A 117 -6.30 38.50 12.47
CA ARG A 117 -6.20 37.45 13.48
C ARG A 117 -6.90 36.20 12.98
N SER A 118 -6.37 35.02 13.28
CA SER A 118 -7.05 33.76 13.02
C SER A 118 -7.98 33.40 14.18
N ALA A 119 -9.26 33.23 13.91
CA ALA A 119 -10.21 32.70 14.86
C ALA A 119 -10.15 31.18 14.91
N ALA A 120 -9.72 30.64 16.04
CA ALA A 120 -9.64 29.20 16.25
C ALA A 120 -11.02 28.55 16.32
N VAL A 121 -11.24 27.45 15.65
CA VAL A 121 -12.47 26.66 15.71
C VAL A 121 -12.30 25.37 16.51
N ILE A 122 -11.05 24.94 16.72
CA ILE A 122 -10.62 23.78 17.52
C ILE A 122 -9.42 24.18 18.38
N ASP A 123 -9.39 23.73 19.61
CA ASP A 123 -8.20 23.79 20.47
C ASP A 123 -7.43 22.47 20.34
N PHE A 124 -6.39 22.46 19.53
CA PHE A 124 -5.54 21.28 19.34
C PHE A 124 -4.61 21.00 20.51
N LYS A 125 -4.35 22.01 21.37
CA LYS A 125 -3.45 21.87 22.53
C LYS A 125 -4.14 21.25 23.72
N ASN A 126 -5.40 21.66 23.97
CA ASN A 126 -6.18 21.22 25.11
C ASN A 126 -7.48 20.55 24.66
N PRO A 127 -7.47 19.23 24.44
CA PRO A 127 -8.62 18.48 23.91
C PRO A 127 -9.91 18.73 24.69
N GLU A 128 -9.84 18.89 26.01
CA GLU A 128 -11.00 19.10 26.89
C GLU A 128 -11.67 20.48 26.69
N ASN A 129 -10.99 21.42 26.03
CA ASN A 129 -11.61 22.70 25.64
C ASN A 129 -12.55 22.53 24.43
N ASN A 130 -12.66 21.34 23.85
CA ASN A 130 -13.55 21.07 22.73
C ASN A 130 -14.78 20.28 23.19
N HIS A 131 -15.87 20.44 22.46
CA HIS A 131 -17.07 19.68 22.68
C HIS A 131 -17.16 18.52 21.69
N PHE A 132 -16.94 17.30 22.18
CA PHE A 132 -17.04 16.07 21.40
C PHE A 132 -18.45 15.50 21.51
N LEU A 133 -19.13 15.30 20.38
CA LEU A 133 -20.49 14.82 20.30
C LEU A 133 -20.62 13.76 19.20
N ALA A 134 -21.16 12.59 19.51
CA ALA A 134 -21.55 11.59 18.54
C ALA A 134 -23.08 11.55 18.44
N VAL A 135 -23.61 11.71 17.24
CA VAL A 135 -25.04 11.69 16.97
C VAL A 135 -25.39 10.40 16.24
N LYS A 136 -26.19 9.56 16.86
CA LYS A 136 -26.70 8.30 16.30
C LYS A 136 -27.98 8.56 15.51
N GLU A 137 -28.10 7.90 14.36
CA GLU A 137 -29.28 7.91 13.50
C GLU A 137 -29.74 9.32 13.10
N MET A 138 -28.76 10.16 12.73
CA MET A 138 -29.02 11.53 12.33
C MET A 138 -29.74 11.58 10.98
N LYS A 139 -30.90 12.25 10.94
CA LYS A 139 -31.60 12.52 9.68
C LYS A 139 -30.96 13.68 8.94
N ILE A 140 -30.66 13.50 7.67
CA ILE A 140 -30.11 14.56 6.80
C ILE A 140 -30.94 14.60 5.52
N HIS A 141 -31.36 15.81 5.17
CA HIS A 141 -32.15 16.06 3.97
C HIS A 141 -31.35 16.94 3.00
N SER A 142 -31.37 16.57 1.74
CA SER A 142 -31.06 17.46 0.63
C SER A 142 -32.36 17.94 -0.01
N GLN A 143 -32.30 18.59 -1.15
CA GLN A 143 -33.51 19.05 -1.86
C GLN A 143 -34.42 17.90 -2.28
N LEU A 144 -33.82 16.76 -2.69
CA LEU A 144 -34.54 15.61 -3.25
C LEU A 144 -34.54 14.38 -2.35
N TYR A 145 -33.51 14.26 -1.50
CA TYR A 145 -33.26 13.00 -0.77
C TYR A 145 -33.34 13.19 0.74
N ARG A 146 -33.73 12.11 1.40
CA ARG A 146 -33.78 12.01 2.87
C ARG A 146 -32.97 10.78 3.25
N ARG A 147 -31.95 10.98 4.07
CA ARG A 147 -31.09 9.89 4.52
C ARG A 147 -31.00 9.89 6.04
N ARG A 148 -30.62 8.76 6.60
CA ARG A 148 -30.37 8.54 8.00
C ARG A 148 -29.02 7.84 8.11
N THR A 149 -28.07 8.50 8.76
CA THR A 149 -26.73 8.02 9.00
C THR A 149 -26.68 7.19 10.27
N ASP A 150 -25.72 6.26 10.41
CA ASP A 150 -25.56 5.48 11.64
C ASP A 150 -24.97 6.36 12.75
N ILE A 151 -23.75 6.86 12.60
CA ILE A 151 -23.12 7.74 13.58
C ILE A 151 -22.37 8.87 12.86
N VAL A 152 -22.61 10.10 13.29
CA VAL A 152 -21.82 11.28 12.87
C VAL A 152 -21.13 11.85 14.10
N GLY A 153 -19.81 11.96 14.05
CA GLY A 153 -18.99 12.54 15.11
C GLY A 153 -18.68 14.02 14.86
N PHE A 154 -18.94 14.83 15.87
CA PHE A 154 -18.76 16.27 15.83
C PHE A 154 -17.71 16.73 16.83
N VAL A 155 -16.89 17.68 16.43
CA VAL A 155 -16.09 18.47 17.36
C VAL A 155 -16.51 19.93 17.23
N ASN A 156 -16.90 20.55 18.33
CA ASN A 156 -17.41 21.92 18.35
C ASN A 156 -18.55 22.18 17.35
N GLY A 157 -19.40 21.16 17.12
CA GLY A 157 -20.51 21.23 16.16
C GLY A 157 -20.15 21.02 14.71
N ILE A 158 -18.87 20.74 14.39
CA ILE A 158 -18.39 20.48 13.03
C ILE A 158 -18.42 18.95 12.79
N PRO A 159 -19.09 18.45 11.72
CA PRO A 159 -19.18 17.00 11.42
C PRO A 159 -17.87 16.50 10.81
N LEU A 160 -16.98 15.96 11.65
CA LEU A 160 -15.64 15.55 11.25
C LEU A 160 -15.52 14.05 11.00
N LEU A 161 -16.31 13.25 11.69
CA LEU A 161 -16.27 11.79 11.61
C LEU A 161 -17.60 11.27 11.08
N PHE A 162 -17.53 10.38 10.11
CA PHE A 162 -18.66 9.61 9.63
C PHE A 162 -18.38 8.12 9.89
N ILE A 163 -19.33 7.41 10.52
CA ILE A 163 -19.23 5.98 10.78
C ILE A 163 -20.48 5.31 10.21
N GLU A 164 -20.27 4.37 9.30
CA GLU A 164 -21.33 3.52 8.75
C GLU A 164 -21.12 2.07 9.20
N LEU A 165 -22.17 1.46 9.68
CA LEU A 165 -22.12 0.19 10.35
C LEU A 165 -23.00 -0.85 9.63
N LYS A 166 -22.58 -2.10 9.67
CA LYS A 166 -23.34 -3.26 9.19
C LYS A 166 -23.45 -4.30 10.29
N LYS A 167 -24.35 -5.28 10.10
CA LYS A 167 -24.42 -6.45 10.95
C LYS A 167 -23.15 -7.29 10.82
N PRO A 168 -22.74 -8.02 11.88
CA PRO A 168 -21.56 -8.90 11.83
C PRO A 168 -21.56 -9.94 10.69
N THR A 169 -22.74 -10.29 10.19
CA THR A 169 -22.94 -11.25 9.10
C THR A 169 -22.86 -10.64 7.70
N VAL A 170 -22.66 -9.31 7.59
CA VAL A 170 -22.62 -8.58 6.32
C VAL A 170 -21.19 -8.08 6.10
N ASP A 171 -20.71 -8.24 4.87
CA ASP A 171 -19.40 -7.74 4.48
C ASP A 171 -19.32 -6.22 4.70
N VAL A 172 -18.24 -5.76 5.31
CA VAL A 172 -17.99 -4.33 5.56
C VAL A 172 -17.93 -3.52 4.26
N GLN A 173 -17.62 -4.14 3.12
CA GLN A 173 -17.64 -3.50 1.80
C GLN A 173 -19.03 -2.98 1.43
N ASN A 174 -20.09 -3.60 1.92
CA ASN A 174 -21.47 -3.14 1.67
C ASN A 174 -21.73 -1.75 2.31
N ALA A 175 -21.08 -1.42 3.43
CA ALA A 175 -21.16 -0.07 3.98
C ALA A 175 -20.58 0.98 3.03
N TYR A 176 -19.56 0.61 2.24
CA TYR A 176 -19.00 1.47 1.19
C TYR A 176 -19.92 1.56 -0.01
N ILE A 177 -20.36 0.42 -0.56
CA ILE A 177 -21.10 0.34 -1.83
C ILE A 177 -22.53 0.89 -1.68
N ASP A 178 -23.26 0.43 -0.67
CA ASP A 178 -24.70 0.69 -0.53
C ASP A 178 -24.99 2.04 0.14
N ASN A 179 -24.11 2.46 1.09
CA ASN A 179 -24.39 3.64 1.92
C ASN A 179 -23.46 4.80 1.60
N TYR A 180 -22.15 4.66 1.78
CA TYR A 180 -21.24 5.79 1.62
C TYR A 180 -21.30 6.39 0.21
N ARG A 181 -21.31 5.56 -0.84
CA ARG A 181 -21.44 6.06 -2.22
C ARG A 181 -22.76 6.74 -2.48
N ASP A 182 -23.88 6.16 -2.00
CA ASP A 182 -25.20 6.79 -2.11
C ASP A 182 -25.23 8.14 -1.38
N TYR A 183 -24.60 8.26 -0.21
CA TYR A 183 -24.59 9.51 0.55
C TYR A 183 -23.74 10.60 -0.11
N LEU A 184 -22.67 10.24 -0.82
CA LEU A 184 -21.91 11.19 -1.63
C LEU A 184 -22.79 11.86 -2.70
N ASP A 185 -23.68 11.10 -3.33
CA ASP A 185 -24.56 11.58 -4.39
C ASP A 185 -25.81 12.28 -3.83
N THR A 186 -26.33 11.83 -2.70
CA THR A 186 -27.65 12.25 -2.18
C THR A 186 -27.59 13.30 -1.09
N ILE A 187 -26.56 13.29 -0.25
CA ILE A 187 -26.36 14.23 0.87
C ILE A 187 -24.91 14.73 0.98
N PRO A 188 -24.29 15.23 -0.10
CA PRO A 188 -22.87 15.61 -0.15
C PRO A 188 -22.48 16.66 0.90
N GLN A 189 -23.39 17.49 1.37
CA GLN A 189 -23.14 18.51 2.39
C GLN A 189 -22.62 17.91 3.70
N LEU A 190 -22.90 16.65 4.01
CA LEU A 190 -22.35 15.94 5.18
C LEU A 190 -20.83 15.88 5.15
N PHE A 191 -20.26 15.80 3.94
CA PHE A 191 -18.83 15.58 3.73
C PHE A 191 -18.03 16.88 3.51
N TYR A 192 -18.64 18.05 3.53
CA TYR A 192 -17.92 19.32 3.35
C TYR A 192 -16.81 19.52 4.39
N TYR A 193 -17.04 19.07 5.63
CA TYR A 193 -16.12 19.22 6.75
C TYR A 193 -15.47 17.90 7.18
N ASN A 194 -15.86 16.78 6.57
CA ASN A 194 -15.45 15.45 6.99
C ASN A 194 -13.93 15.31 7.02
N ALA A 195 -13.39 14.84 8.14
CA ALA A 195 -11.97 14.52 8.29
C ALA A 195 -11.65 13.12 7.77
N PHE A 196 -12.36 12.12 8.27
CA PHE A 196 -12.22 10.73 7.87
C PHE A 196 -13.51 9.92 8.09
N LEU A 197 -13.54 8.74 7.53
CA LEU A 197 -14.70 7.85 7.43
C LEU A 197 -14.34 6.52 8.06
N MET A 198 -15.26 5.92 8.81
CA MET A 198 -15.13 4.56 9.33
C MET A 198 -16.25 3.68 8.80
N LEU A 199 -15.89 2.49 8.37
CA LEU A 199 -16.82 1.44 7.92
C LEU A 199 -16.58 0.21 8.77
N SER A 200 -17.63 -0.40 9.31
CA SER A 200 -17.47 -1.58 10.15
C SER A 200 -18.72 -2.46 10.18
N ASN A 201 -18.51 -3.73 10.45
CA ASN A 201 -19.58 -4.67 10.84
C ASN A 201 -19.41 -5.18 12.27
N GLY A 202 -18.55 -4.52 13.06
CA GLY A 202 -18.21 -4.90 14.42
C GLY A 202 -16.99 -5.80 14.53
N LEU A 203 -16.84 -6.78 13.62
CA LEU A 203 -15.71 -7.70 13.55
C LEU A 203 -14.58 -7.14 12.70
N GLU A 204 -14.93 -6.51 11.60
CA GLU A 204 -14.00 -5.81 10.72
C GLU A 204 -14.27 -4.31 10.80
N ALA A 205 -13.20 -3.53 10.76
CA ALA A 205 -13.29 -2.08 10.77
C ALA A 205 -12.22 -1.46 9.88
N LYS A 206 -12.61 -0.52 9.04
CA LYS A 206 -11.73 0.18 8.11
C LYS A 206 -11.95 1.68 8.17
N VAL A 207 -10.85 2.44 8.09
CA VAL A 207 -10.85 3.90 8.04
C VAL A 207 -10.33 4.38 6.69
N GLY A 208 -10.93 5.41 6.16
CA GLY A 208 -10.55 6.04 4.90
C GLY A 208 -10.87 7.52 4.87
N THR A 209 -10.70 8.13 3.71
CA THR A 209 -10.96 9.56 3.48
C THR A 209 -11.95 9.77 2.35
N LEU A 210 -12.47 10.98 2.29
CA LEU A 210 -13.34 11.40 1.20
C LEU A 210 -12.67 11.12 -0.16
N GLY A 211 -13.41 10.46 -1.07
CA GLY A 211 -12.96 10.13 -2.41
C GLY A 211 -12.05 8.90 -2.51
N SER A 212 -11.66 8.29 -1.41
CA SER A 212 -10.90 7.04 -1.44
C SER A 212 -11.75 5.89 -1.99
N LYS A 213 -11.16 5.07 -2.86
CA LYS A 213 -11.73 3.78 -3.24
C LYS A 213 -11.59 2.80 -2.07
N TYR A 214 -12.43 1.74 -2.03
CA TYR A 214 -12.48 0.80 -0.92
C TYR A 214 -11.13 0.12 -0.63
N GLU A 215 -10.36 -0.22 -1.63
CA GLU A 215 -9.03 -0.84 -1.49
C GLU A 215 -7.99 0.05 -0.77
N PHE A 216 -8.25 1.34 -0.63
CA PHE A 216 -7.40 2.28 0.13
C PHE A 216 -7.90 2.54 1.55
N PHE A 217 -9.06 2.00 1.91
CA PHE A 217 -9.46 1.95 3.31
C PHE A 217 -8.57 0.96 4.03
N HIS A 218 -8.10 1.33 5.21
CA HIS A 218 -7.16 0.53 5.97
C HIS A 218 -7.64 0.28 7.39
N GLU A 219 -7.10 -0.75 8.01
CA GLU A 219 -7.40 -1.15 9.37
C GLU A 219 -6.56 -0.35 10.36
N TRP A 220 -7.10 -0.18 11.58
CA TRP A 220 -6.37 0.41 12.69
C TRP A 220 -6.26 -0.63 13.80
N LYS A 221 -5.14 -1.38 13.81
CA LYS A 221 -5.00 -2.61 14.58
C LYS A 221 -4.31 -2.43 15.94
N ARG A 222 -3.57 -1.33 16.13
CA ARG A 222 -2.71 -1.15 17.29
C ARG A 222 -2.89 0.24 17.91
N LEU A 223 -2.87 0.28 19.25
CA LEU A 223 -2.83 1.53 20.00
C LEU A 223 -1.38 1.96 20.26
N LYS A 224 -0.47 1.00 20.39
CA LYS A 224 0.97 1.18 20.58
C LYS A 224 1.75 0.28 19.64
N GLU A 225 3.00 0.63 19.36
CA GLU A 225 3.89 -0.17 18.50
C GLU A 225 4.10 -1.60 19.02
N SER A 226 4.08 -1.80 20.33
CA SER A 226 4.28 -3.09 21.00
C SER A 226 3.06 -4.03 20.95
N ASP A 227 1.89 -3.55 20.55
CA ASP A 227 0.67 -4.35 20.55
C ASP A 227 0.71 -5.43 19.45
N VAL A 228 0.11 -6.59 19.74
CA VAL A 228 -0.01 -7.69 18.75
C VAL A 228 -0.87 -7.27 17.56
N GLY A 229 -1.88 -6.47 17.81
CA GLY A 229 -2.82 -5.99 16.81
C GLY A 229 -4.13 -6.80 16.79
N SER A 230 -5.25 -6.09 16.73
CA SER A 230 -6.60 -6.64 16.66
C SER A 230 -7.42 -5.87 15.62
N VAL A 231 -8.15 -6.60 14.77
CA VAL A 231 -9.01 -6.01 13.73
C VAL A 231 -10.41 -5.97 14.28
N GLU A 232 -10.75 -4.92 14.99
CA GLU A 232 -12.04 -4.76 15.63
C GLU A 232 -12.47 -3.29 15.62
N LEU A 233 -13.79 -3.06 15.62
CA LEU A 233 -14.33 -1.71 15.75
C LEU A 233 -13.87 -1.04 17.07
N GLU A 234 -13.77 -1.80 18.15
CA GLU A 234 -13.31 -1.28 19.44
C GLU A 234 -11.88 -0.74 19.36
N THR A 235 -10.95 -1.51 18.81
CA THR A 235 -9.54 -1.11 18.65
C THR A 235 -9.44 0.15 17.78
N MET A 236 -10.21 0.21 16.68
CA MET A 236 -10.25 1.39 15.82
C MET A 236 -10.80 2.63 16.53
N LEU A 237 -11.92 2.49 17.25
CA LEU A 237 -12.48 3.61 17.99
C LEU A 237 -11.55 4.10 19.10
N ARG A 238 -10.92 3.19 19.87
CA ARG A 238 -9.93 3.54 20.90
C ARG A 238 -8.71 4.24 20.29
N GLY A 239 -8.25 3.76 19.13
CA GLY A 239 -7.05 4.26 18.45
C GLY A 239 -7.27 5.58 17.70
N ILE A 240 -8.50 5.92 17.31
CA ILE A 240 -8.77 7.12 16.50
C ILE A 240 -9.64 8.12 17.26
N CYS A 241 -10.65 7.67 18.01
CA CYS A 241 -11.61 8.53 18.67
C CYS A 241 -11.22 8.92 20.10
N GLU A 242 -10.08 8.45 20.63
CA GLU A 242 -9.47 9.07 21.82
C GLU A 242 -9.22 10.56 21.51
N LYS A 243 -9.67 11.47 22.36
CA LYS A 243 -9.76 12.91 22.05
C LYS A 243 -8.45 13.53 21.59
N LYS A 244 -7.34 13.20 22.27
CA LYS A 244 -6.01 13.69 21.91
C LYS A 244 -5.54 13.14 20.57
N THR A 245 -5.71 11.84 20.36
CA THR A 245 -5.38 11.15 19.11
C THR A 245 -6.24 11.67 17.95
N PHE A 246 -7.53 11.86 18.16
CA PHE A 246 -8.43 12.43 17.16
C PHE A 246 -7.97 13.79 16.66
N LEU A 247 -7.63 14.68 17.59
CA LEU A 247 -7.15 16.04 17.26
C LEU A 247 -5.76 16.01 16.63
N ASP A 248 -4.87 15.14 17.08
CA ASP A 248 -3.54 14.97 16.50
C ASP A 248 -3.62 14.44 15.05
N LEU A 249 -4.50 13.46 14.80
CA LEU A 249 -4.77 12.97 13.43
C LEU A 249 -5.30 14.09 12.54
N LEU A 250 -6.26 14.86 13.06
CA LEU A 250 -6.87 15.97 12.34
C LEU A 250 -5.86 17.08 12.01
N GLU A 251 -5.00 17.44 12.95
CA GLU A 251 -4.02 18.53 12.79
C GLU A 251 -2.82 18.15 11.93
N ASN A 252 -2.27 16.91 12.13
CA ASN A 252 -0.94 16.57 11.68
C ASN A 252 -0.88 15.40 10.70
N PHE A 253 -1.95 14.60 10.54
CA PHE A 253 -1.91 13.34 9.81
C PHE A 253 -2.92 13.24 8.66
N ILE A 254 -3.41 14.38 8.21
CA ILE A 254 -4.19 14.52 6.97
C ILE A 254 -3.38 15.36 5.98
N LEU A 255 -3.29 14.89 4.74
CA LEU A 255 -2.67 15.59 3.61
C LEU A 255 -3.63 15.65 2.43
N TYR A 256 -3.47 16.67 1.60
CA TYR A 256 -4.07 16.76 0.28
C TYR A 256 -2.95 16.72 -0.74
N ASP A 257 -2.89 15.63 -1.51
CA ASP A 257 -1.89 15.39 -2.56
C ASP A 257 -2.48 15.79 -3.92
N HIS A 258 -1.85 16.76 -4.55
CA HIS A 258 -2.24 17.32 -5.85
C HIS A 258 -1.53 16.66 -7.04
N SER A 259 -0.95 15.48 -6.84
CA SER A 259 -0.25 14.77 -7.91
C SER A 259 -1.19 14.33 -9.04
N GLY A 260 -0.67 14.31 -10.28
CA GLY A 260 -1.42 13.79 -11.43
C GLY A 260 -2.66 14.61 -11.82
N GLY A 261 -2.74 15.89 -11.43
CA GLY A 261 -3.86 16.77 -11.77
C GLY A 261 -5.17 16.49 -11.03
N ARG A 262 -5.12 15.67 -9.98
CA ARG A 262 -6.24 15.35 -9.10
C ARG A 262 -5.84 15.58 -7.66
N THR A 263 -6.78 16.05 -6.84
CA THR A 263 -6.57 16.12 -5.40
C THR A 263 -7.00 14.82 -4.75
N THR A 264 -6.09 14.23 -3.99
CA THR A 264 -6.36 13.02 -3.18
C THR A 264 -6.17 13.37 -1.71
N LYS A 265 -7.16 13.11 -0.89
CA LYS A 265 -7.06 13.26 0.56
C LYS A 265 -6.46 12.00 1.17
N ILE A 266 -5.42 12.15 1.98
CA ILE A 266 -4.65 11.07 2.58
C ILE A 266 -4.72 11.18 4.09
N LEU A 267 -5.09 10.08 4.76
CA LEU A 267 -4.95 9.90 6.21
C LEU A 267 -3.77 8.96 6.46
N ALA A 268 -2.95 9.28 7.46
CA ALA A 268 -1.88 8.37 7.87
C ALA A 268 -2.44 7.00 8.27
N ARG A 269 -1.76 5.95 7.84
CA ARG A 269 -2.04 4.59 8.28
C ARG A 269 -1.58 4.38 9.72
N ASN A 270 -2.10 3.37 10.40
CA ASN A 270 -1.80 3.07 11.81
C ASN A 270 -0.28 3.02 12.08
N HIS A 271 0.50 2.29 11.28
CA HIS A 271 1.96 2.22 11.44
C HIS A 271 2.66 3.55 11.18
N GLN A 272 2.15 4.38 10.26
CA GLN A 272 2.71 5.72 10.02
C GLN A 272 2.44 6.65 11.20
N TYR A 273 1.23 6.63 11.75
CA TYR A 273 0.87 7.41 12.94
C TYR A 273 1.77 7.06 14.14
N LEU A 274 1.91 5.78 14.43
CA LEU A 274 2.72 5.30 15.55
C LEU A 274 4.20 5.66 15.33
N GLY A 275 4.77 5.28 14.19
CA GLY A 275 6.18 5.53 13.90
C GLY A 275 6.55 7.02 13.85
N VAL A 276 5.70 7.86 13.25
CA VAL A 276 5.94 9.31 13.23
C VAL A 276 5.89 9.90 14.64
N ASN A 277 4.97 9.43 15.49
CA ASN A 277 4.91 9.91 16.89
C ASN A 277 6.14 9.48 17.70
N GLU A 278 6.67 8.28 17.50
CA GLU A 278 7.95 7.85 18.06
C GLU A 278 9.11 8.74 17.56
N ALA A 279 9.13 9.08 16.27
CA ALA A 279 10.13 9.98 15.70
C ALA A 279 10.03 11.40 16.29
N VAL A 280 8.82 11.92 16.49
CA VAL A 280 8.59 13.22 17.14
C VAL A 280 9.07 13.19 18.60
N SER A 281 8.79 12.12 19.34
CA SER A 281 9.28 11.94 20.71
C SER A 281 10.81 11.85 20.76
N ALA A 282 11.43 11.13 19.81
CA ALA A 282 12.87 11.09 19.70
C ALA A 282 13.48 12.47 19.39
N TYR A 283 12.84 13.26 18.52
CA TYR A 283 13.26 14.63 18.22
C TYR A 283 13.10 15.58 19.42
N GLU A 284 12.07 15.42 20.23
CA GLU A 284 11.88 16.17 21.47
C GLU A 284 13.07 15.94 22.43
N ASN A 285 13.57 14.71 22.47
CA ASN A 285 14.72 14.29 23.29
C ASN A 285 16.08 14.32 22.55
N ARG A 286 16.19 15.05 21.42
CA ARG A 286 17.36 15.03 20.53
C ARG A 286 18.69 15.32 21.21
N LYS A 287 18.70 16.22 22.18
CA LYS A 287 19.93 16.58 22.94
C LYS A 287 20.42 15.39 23.77
N LEU A 288 19.54 14.59 24.36
CA LEU A 288 19.90 13.41 25.13
C LEU A 288 20.38 12.25 24.26
N LYS A 289 20.00 12.26 22.97
CA LYS A 289 20.36 11.23 21.99
C LYS A 289 21.56 11.63 21.12
N ASP A 290 22.23 12.73 21.42
CA ASP A 290 23.36 13.23 20.64
C ASP A 290 23.03 13.38 19.14
N GLY A 291 21.83 13.85 18.85
CA GLY A 291 21.28 13.96 17.50
C GLY A 291 20.98 12.65 16.76
N ARG A 292 21.30 11.49 17.33
CA ARG A 292 21.02 10.17 16.75
C ARG A 292 19.64 9.70 17.16
N LEU A 293 18.63 10.03 16.38
CA LEU A 293 17.24 9.81 16.76
C LEU A 293 16.80 8.36 16.58
N GLY A 294 17.29 7.69 15.55
CA GLY A 294 17.03 6.28 15.27
C GLY A 294 16.75 5.98 13.80
N VAL A 295 16.45 4.71 13.51
CA VAL A 295 16.14 4.20 12.18
C VAL A 295 14.65 3.85 12.08
N PHE A 296 14.02 4.39 11.07
CA PHE A 296 12.63 4.15 10.70
C PHE A 296 12.61 3.06 9.61
N TRP A 297 12.54 1.80 10.05
CA TRP A 297 12.50 0.68 9.13
C TRP A 297 11.06 0.34 8.79
N HIS A 298 10.62 0.78 7.64
CA HIS A 298 9.34 0.43 7.06
C HIS A 298 9.54 -0.17 5.68
N THR A 299 9.00 -1.35 5.44
CA THR A 299 9.16 -2.08 4.17
C THR A 299 8.78 -1.22 2.97
N GLN A 300 9.29 -1.55 1.81
CA GLN A 300 8.93 -0.82 0.60
C GLN A 300 7.43 -0.95 0.31
N GLY A 301 6.80 0.18 -0.11
CA GLY A 301 5.36 0.22 -0.33
C GLY A 301 4.52 0.64 0.87
N SER A 302 5.11 0.73 2.05
CA SER A 302 4.43 1.17 3.28
C SER A 302 4.10 2.67 3.33
N GLY A 303 4.58 3.48 2.34
CA GLY A 303 4.34 4.93 2.29
C GLY A 303 5.36 5.77 3.04
N LYS A 304 6.64 5.38 3.08
CA LYS A 304 7.73 6.11 3.76
C LYS A 304 7.81 7.60 3.40
N SER A 305 7.66 7.96 2.11
CA SER A 305 7.69 9.36 1.67
C SER A 305 6.59 10.19 2.36
N TYR A 306 5.36 9.66 2.49
CA TYR A 306 4.32 10.33 3.26
C TYR A 306 4.62 10.36 4.76
N SER A 307 5.28 9.34 5.32
CA SER A 307 5.74 9.39 6.72
C SER A 307 6.73 10.53 6.95
N MET A 308 7.64 10.79 6.00
CA MET A 308 8.55 11.95 6.05
C MET A 308 7.77 13.27 6.00
N VAL A 309 6.75 13.37 5.13
CA VAL A 309 5.89 14.56 5.01
C VAL A 309 5.13 14.81 6.33
N PHE A 310 4.49 13.77 6.91
CA PHE A 310 3.80 13.87 8.20
C PHE A 310 4.75 14.30 9.32
N LEU A 311 5.94 13.70 9.38
CA LEU A 311 6.95 14.03 10.37
C LEU A 311 7.40 15.49 10.25
N ALA A 312 7.72 15.91 9.03
CA ALA A 312 8.14 17.27 8.72
C ALA A 312 7.06 18.29 9.10
N GLN A 313 5.81 18.02 8.71
CA GLN A 313 4.66 18.86 9.05
C GLN A 313 4.49 18.99 10.57
N LYS A 314 4.51 17.87 11.30
CA LYS A 314 4.28 17.84 12.74
C LYS A 314 5.41 18.51 13.51
N ILE A 315 6.67 18.27 13.14
CA ILE A 315 7.83 18.93 13.78
C ILE A 315 7.77 20.42 13.59
N ARG A 316 7.52 20.91 12.38
CA ARG A 316 7.42 22.36 12.11
C ARG A 316 6.27 23.05 12.82
N ARG A 317 5.23 22.33 13.21
CA ARG A 317 4.10 22.88 14.00
C ARG A 317 4.33 22.79 15.50
N LYS A 318 4.86 21.66 15.96
CA LYS A 318 5.01 21.40 17.40
C LYS A 318 6.18 22.17 18.03
N PHE A 319 7.29 22.34 17.29
CA PHE A 319 8.50 22.94 17.83
C PHE A 319 8.72 24.35 17.31
N ALA A 320 8.98 25.28 18.24
CA ALA A 320 9.38 26.63 17.89
C ALA A 320 10.80 26.68 17.27
N GLY A 321 11.15 27.79 16.62
CA GLY A 321 12.49 27.99 16.05
C GLY A 321 12.65 27.59 14.59
N SER A 322 11.58 27.17 13.91
CA SER A 322 11.56 26.87 12.48
C SER A 322 12.73 25.98 12.02
N PRO A 323 12.83 24.74 12.46
CA PRO A 323 13.95 23.87 12.09
C PRO A 323 14.06 23.69 10.59
N THR A 324 15.29 23.69 10.07
CA THR A 324 15.58 23.30 8.68
C THR A 324 15.50 21.79 8.56
N ILE A 325 14.69 21.31 7.63
CA ILE A 325 14.59 19.87 7.35
C ILE A 325 15.38 19.55 6.08
N VAL A 326 16.42 18.74 6.23
CA VAL A 326 17.26 18.25 5.13
C VAL A 326 16.81 16.86 4.76
N VAL A 327 16.35 16.68 3.53
CA VAL A 327 15.99 15.36 2.99
C VAL A 327 17.15 14.87 2.14
N LEU A 328 17.73 13.76 2.54
CA LEU A 328 18.94 13.18 1.98
C LEU A 328 18.63 11.89 1.24
N THR A 329 19.06 11.78 -0.01
CA THR A 329 18.87 10.58 -0.85
C THR A 329 20.18 10.18 -1.52
N ASP A 330 20.21 9.01 -2.14
CA ASP A 330 21.37 8.50 -2.86
C ASP A 330 21.31 8.73 -4.39
N ARG A 331 20.10 9.04 -4.92
CA ARG A 331 19.84 9.16 -6.37
C ARG A 331 18.97 10.35 -6.72
N ASP A 332 19.23 10.95 -7.89
CA ASP A 332 18.47 12.09 -8.39
C ASP A 332 16.98 11.80 -8.58
N GLU A 333 16.62 10.60 -9.08
CA GLU A 333 15.21 10.23 -9.27
C GLU A 333 14.46 10.19 -7.95
N LEU A 334 15.05 9.58 -6.90
CA LEU A 334 14.46 9.56 -5.56
C LEU A 334 14.37 10.95 -4.96
N ASN A 335 15.42 11.76 -5.13
CA ASN A 335 15.44 13.13 -4.64
C ASN A 335 14.30 13.96 -5.23
N ARG A 336 14.09 13.85 -6.55
CA ARG A 336 12.95 14.50 -7.23
C ARG A 336 11.63 13.94 -6.76
N GLN A 337 11.47 12.61 -6.71
CA GLN A 337 10.22 11.97 -6.29
C GLN A 337 9.81 12.41 -4.89
N ILE A 338 10.73 12.49 -3.94
CA ILE A 338 10.43 12.91 -2.57
C ILE A 338 10.14 14.41 -2.53
N SER A 339 10.95 15.25 -3.20
CA SER A 339 10.71 16.69 -3.24
C SER A 339 9.37 17.05 -3.89
N ASP A 340 8.98 16.34 -4.96
CA ASP A 340 7.67 16.50 -5.60
C ASP A 340 6.54 16.07 -4.66
N THR A 341 6.74 15.03 -3.85
CA THR A 341 5.75 14.62 -2.83
C THR A 341 5.53 15.72 -1.80
N PHE A 342 6.61 16.38 -1.33
CA PHE A 342 6.51 17.52 -0.41
C PHE A 342 5.80 18.73 -1.06
N GLU A 343 6.10 19.02 -2.34
CA GLU A 343 5.41 20.08 -3.10
C GLU A 343 3.93 19.77 -3.27
N ASN A 344 3.61 18.58 -3.76
CA ASN A 344 2.23 18.16 -4.03
C ASN A 344 1.37 18.12 -2.78
N CYS A 345 1.97 17.82 -1.61
CA CYS A 345 1.29 17.89 -0.30
C CYS A 345 1.25 19.30 0.31
N GLY A 346 1.72 20.34 -0.40
CA GLY A 346 1.62 21.72 0.01
C GLY A 346 2.62 22.18 1.08
N LEU A 347 3.60 21.35 1.48
CA LEU A 347 4.57 21.69 2.53
C LEU A 347 5.54 22.78 2.11
N LEU A 348 5.81 22.93 0.82
CA LEU A 348 6.71 23.93 0.26
C LEU A 348 6.01 25.28 -0.01
N GLY A 349 4.73 25.39 0.33
CA GLY A 349 3.90 26.55 0.06
C GLY A 349 3.75 26.81 -1.44
N LYS A 350 4.00 28.03 -1.88
CA LYS A 350 3.93 28.41 -3.31
C LYS A 350 5.27 28.23 -4.05
N THR A 351 6.30 27.79 -3.34
CA THR A 351 7.67 27.66 -3.88
C THR A 351 7.84 26.29 -4.53
N LYS A 352 8.42 26.25 -5.72
CA LYS A 352 8.70 25.01 -6.43
C LYS A 352 9.77 24.18 -5.74
N ALA A 353 9.64 22.85 -5.76
CA ALA A 353 10.60 21.92 -5.17
C ALA A 353 12.04 22.15 -5.68
N SER A 354 12.19 22.49 -6.96
CA SER A 354 13.49 22.76 -7.58
C SER A 354 14.32 23.84 -6.89
N GLN A 355 13.69 24.81 -6.21
CA GLN A 355 14.41 25.86 -5.47
C GLN A 355 15.03 25.36 -4.16
N PHE A 356 14.49 24.27 -3.61
CA PHE A 356 14.98 23.64 -2.38
C PHE A 356 16.01 22.54 -2.66
N ILE A 357 16.16 22.09 -3.92
CA ILE A 357 17.16 21.10 -4.31
C ILE A 357 18.53 21.76 -4.38
N ALA A 358 19.52 21.20 -3.68
CA ALA A 358 20.90 21.64 -3.79
C ALA A 358 21.50 21.19 -5.13
N SER A 359 22.02 22.11 -5.94
CA SER A 359 22.59 21.82 -7.25
C SER A 359 24.02 21.26 -7.17
N SER A 360 24.80 21.68 -6.18
CA SER A 360 26.19 21.28 -5.94
C SER A 360 26.53 21.25 -4.46
N GLY A 361 27.71 20.75 -4.09
CA GLY A 361 28.19 20.81 -2.70
C GLY A 361 28.32 22.25 -2.20
N THR A 362 28.81 23.16 -3.00
CA THR A 362 28.91 24.59 -2.66
C THR A 362 27.55 25.24 -2.48
N ASP A 363 26.57 24.90 -3.31
CA ASP A 363 25.19 25.37 -3.16
C ASP A 363 24.54 24.78 -1.88
N LEU A 364 24.85 23.51 -1.56
CA LEU A 364 24.41 22.88 -0.30
C LEU A 364 24.92 23.67 0.91
N VAL A 365 26.22 23.98 0.98
CA VAL A 365 26.78 24.75 2.07
C VAL A 365 26.13 26.13 2.18
N LYS A 366 25.96 26.84 1.06
CA LYS A 366 25.27 28.12 1.02
C LYS A 366 23.83 28.05 1.55
N LYS A 367 23.07 27.00 1.18
CA LYS A 367 21.72 26.80 1.67
C LYS A 367 21.71 26.51 3.18
N LEU A 368 22.64 25.66 3.67
CA LEU A 368 22.71 25.28 5.08
C LEU A 368 23.18 26.42 6.00
N GLN A 369 23.94 27.37 5.49
CA GLN A 369 24.32 28.61 6.21
C GLN A 369 23.14 29.57 6.36
N GLY A 370 22.14 29.48 5.51
CA GLY A 370 20.85 30.17 5.64
C GLY A 370 19.93 29.47 6.63
N ASN A 371 18.67 29.91 6.67
CA ASN A 371 17.58 29.20 7.39
C ASN A 371 16.45 28.85 6.43
N PRO A 372 16.67 27.96 5.46
CA PRO A 372 15.61 27.48 4.58
C PRO A 372 14.69 26.51 5.34
N SER A 373 13.43 26.48 4.99
CA SER A 373 12.50 25.51 5.57
C SER A 373 12.88 24.07 5.24
N PHE A 374 13.37 23.86 4.00
CA PHE A 374 13.73 22.55 3.46
C PHE A 374 14.99 22.63 2.62
N VAL A 375 15.75 21.53 2.58
CA VAL A 375 16.83 21.29 1.63
C VAL A 375 16.72 19.85 1.15
N PHE A 376 16.63 19.63 -0.16
CA PHE A 376 16.71 18.31 -0.77
C PHE A 376 18.08 18.13 -1.41
N THR A 377 18.77 17.05 -1.08
CA THR A 377 20.15 16.85 -1.55
C THR A 377 20.51 15.38 -1.69
N LEU A 378 21.57 15.13 -2.47
CA LEU A 378 22.21 13.83 -2.57
C LEU A 378 23.32 13.70 -1.54
N ILE A 379 23.53 12.47 -1.02
CA ILE A 379 24.64 12.19 -0.09
C ILE A 379 26.00 12.51 -0.68
N GLN A 380 26.19 12.31 -1.99
CA GLN A 380 27.44 12.58 -2.71
C GLN A 380 27.84 14.07 -2.67
N LYS A 381 26.89 14.99 -2.42
CA LYS A 381 27.15 16.42 -2.30
C LYS A 381 27.80 16.79 -0.97
N PHE A 382 27.88 15.86 -0.02
CA PHE A 382 28.70 15.98 1.19
C PHE A 382 30.17 15.55 0.96
N ASN A 383 30.62 15.36 -0.28
CA ASN A 383 32.04 15.19 -0.59
C ASN A 383 32.80 16.51 -0.44
N LEU A 384 32.88 17.03 0.80
CA LEU A 384 33.41 18.33 1.20
C LEU A 384 34.34 18.18 2.42
N PRO A 385 35.42 17.40 2.33
CA PRO A 385 36.23 17.05 3.51
C PRO A 385 37.01 18.24 4.10
N LYS A 386 37.12 19.35 3.36
CA LYS A 386 37.87 20.56 3.79
C LYS A 386 36.96 21.70 4.26
N GLU A 387 35.65 21.57 4.12
CA GLU A 387 34.73 22.64 4.57
C GLU A 387 34.66 22.68 6.10
N PRO A 388 34.66 23.87 6.68
CA PRO A 388 34.54 24.01 8.13
C PRO A 388 33.13 23.61 8.63
N PRO A 389 33.01 23.15 9.87
CA PRO A 389 31.71 22.86 10.45
C PRO A 389 30.78 24.07 10.46
N ILE A 390 29.52 23.84 10.17
CA ILE A 390 28.42 24.82 10.23
C ILE A 390 27.69 24.68 11.56
N TYR A 391 27.57 25.76 12.31
CA TYR A 391 26.84 25.87 13.59
C TYR A 391 25.70 26.88 13.40
N PRO A 392 24.56 26.49 12.86
CA PRO A 392 23.42 27.37 12.65
C PRO A 392 22.77 27.75 14.00
N ASP A 393 22.14 28.92 14.05
CA ASP A 393 21.37 29.39 15.23
C ASP A 393 20.02 28.65 15.39
N HIS A 394 19.71 27.74 14.46
CA HIS A 394 18.48 26.97 14.43
C HIS A 394 18.75 25.47 14.33
N ASP A 395 17.77 24.65 14.71
CA ASP A 395 17.87 23.20 14.61
C ASP A 395 17.88 22.74 13.15
N ILE A 396 18.73 21.76 12.85
CA ILE A 396 18.71 21.02 11.57
C ILE A 396 18.28 19.57 11.87
N LEU A 397 17.27 19.09 11.11
CA LEU A 397 16.85 17.71 11.13
C LEU A 397 17.12 17.07 9.75
N ILE A 398 17.94 16.04 9.74
CA ILE A 398 18.26 15.27 8.55
C ILE A 398 17.36 14.02 8.50
N LEU A 399 16.60 13.89 7.41
CA LEU A 399 15.81 12.71 7.06
C LEU A 399 16.52 12.01 5.90
N SER A 400 17.19 10.91 6.19
CA SER A 400 17.97 10.17 5.20
C SER A 400 17.18 9.00 4.65
N ASP A 401 16.86 8.98 3.35
CA ASP A 401 16.24 7.83 2.70
C ASP A 401 17.29 6.81 2.26
N GLU A 402 16.92 5.53 2.32
CA GLU A 402 17.78 4.38 2.03
C GLU A 402 19.11 4.41 2.81
N ALA A 403 19.02 4.64 4.12
CA ALA A 403 20.13 4.91 5.04
C ALA A 403 21.21 3.80 5.13
N HIS A 404 20.95 2.62 4.58
CA HIS A 404 21.77 1.39 4.73
C HIS A 404 22.84 1.20 3.64
N ARG A 405 22.99 2.10 2.66
CA ARG A 405 23.88 1.87 1.53
C ARG A 405 25.36 2.10 1.87
N SER A 406 26.24 1.26 1.33
CA SER A 406 27.69 1.22 1.58
C SER A 406 28.45 2.53 1.27
N GLN A 407 27.94 3.36 0.35
CA GLN A 407 28.51 4.67 0.05
C GLN A 407 28.36 5.71 1.18
N TYR A 408 27.55 5.38 2.20
CA TYR A 408 27.31 6.26 3.34
C TYR A 408 28.54 6.47 4.24
N GLY A 409 29.53 5.57 4.29
CA GLY A 409 30.62 5.62 5.24
C GLY A 409 31.38 6.98 5.22
N ILE A 410 32.05 7.31 4.11
CA ILE A 410 32.86 8.54 3.99
C ILE A 410 31.96 9.79 3.95
N PHE A 411 30.86 9.73 3.21
CA PHE A 411 29.95 10.87 3.09
C PHE A 411 29.14 11.13 4.37
N ALA A 412 28.83 10.09 5.14
CA ALA A 412 28.22 10.24 6.46
C ALA A 412 29.19 10.90 7.45
N ASP A 413 30.47 10.54 7.42
CA ASP A 413 31.48 11.18 8.27
C ASP A 413 31.64 12.66 7.88
N ASN A 414 31.68 12.98 6.60
CA ASN A 414 31.72 14.38 6.10
C ASN A 414 30.44 15.15 6.50
N MET A 415 29.29 14.53 6.40
CA MET A 415 28.00 15.12 6.83
C MET A 415 28.02 15.41 8.34
N MET A 416 28.48 14.47 9.16
CA MET A 416 28.60 14.67 10.61
C MET A 416 29.64 15.72 10.97
N HIS A 417 30.72 15.81 10.19
CA HIS A 417 31.71 16.87 10.35
C HIS A 417 31.13 18.25 9.98
N LEU A 418 30.43 18.34 8.86
CA LEU A 418 29.85 19.61 8.38
C LEU A 418 28.72 20.10 9.29
N LEU A 419 27.90 19.18 9.84
CA LEU A 419 26.70 19.45 10.64
C LEU A 419 26.73 18.71 11.98
N PRO A 420 27.64 19.05 12.89
CA PRO A 420 27.87 18.29 14.13
C PRO A 420 26.68 18.32 15.10
N THR A 421 25.86 19.37 15.05
CA THR A 421 24.70 19.57 15.93
C THR A 421 23.38 19.05 15.32
N ALA A 422 23.39 18.62 14.06
CA ALA A 422 22.18 18.17 13.38
C ALA A 422 21.60 16.88 13.96
N SER A 423 20.27 16.83 14.09
CA SER A 423 19.54 15.62 14.42
C SER A 423 19.33 14.76 13.16
N ARG A 424 19.38 13.44 13.31
CA ARG A 424 19.38 12.52 12.17
C ARG A 424 18.40 11.36 12.38
N ILE A 425 17.59 11.08 11.37
CA ILE A 425 16.71 9.91 11.28
C ILE A 425 17.00 9.20 9.96
N GLY A 426 17.29 7.89 10.04
CA GLY A 426 17.43 7.04 8.88
C GLY A 426 16.09 6.41 8.49
N PHE A 427 15.67 6.55 7.24
CA PHE A 427 14.54 5.82 6.66
C PHE A 427 15.09 4.71 5.77
N THR A 428 14.55 3.51 5.93
CA THR A 428 14.99 2.36 5.12
C THR A 428 13.84 1.40 4.85
N GLY A 429 13.88 0.74 3.70
CA GLY A 429 12.98 -0.37 3.36
C GLY A 429 13.50 -1.73 3.83
N THR A 430 14.72 -1.77 4.37
CA THR A 430 15.46 -2.99 4.70
C THR A 430 15.94 -2.97 6.14
N PRO A 431 16.07 -4.15 6.80
CA PRO A 431 16.58 -4.21 8.16
C PRO A 431 18.06 -3.80 8.22
N LEU A 432 18.50 -3.39 9.41
CA LEU A 432 19.89 -3.29 9.74
C LEU A 432 20.41 -4.73 9.91
N LEU A 433 21.32 -5.14 9.05
CA LEU A 433 22.01 -6.41 9.19
C LEU A 433 23.00 -6.32 10.36
N ALA A 434 23.41 -7.48 10.90
CA ALA A 434 24.32 -7.53 12.05
C ALA A 434 25.66 -6.79 11.81
N ASP A 435 26.05 -6.62 10.55
CA ASP A 435 27.28 -5.95 10.15
C ASP A 435 27.11 -4.46 9.77
N ASP A 436 25.89 -3.89 9.88
CA ASP A 436 25.62 -2.50 9.51
C ASP A 436 25.92 -1.51 10.67
N HIS A 437 27.15 -1.60 11.17
CA HIS A 437 27.63 -0.72 12.25
C HIS A 437 27.64 0.76 11.85
N ILE A 438 27.70 1.07 10.56
CA ILE A 438 27.76 2.47 10.09
C ILE A 438 26.40 3.14 10.25
N THR A 439 25.32 2.47 9.85
CA THR A 439 23.97 3.01 10.00
C THR A 439 23.59 3.18 11.46
N GLU A 440 23.90 2.19 12.31
CA GLU A 440 23.63 2.27 13.74
C GLU A 440 24.48 3.38 14.42
N ARG A 441 25.75 3.54 14.03
CA ARG A 441 26.62 4.62 14.51
C ARG A 441 26.07 6.00 14.11
N THR A 442 25.53 6.13 12.90
CA THR A 442 25.09 7.41 12.36
C THR A 442 23.71 7.82 12.89
N PHE A 443 22.78 6.89 12.97
CA PHE A 443 21.37 7.16 13.28
C PHE A 443 20.91 6.62 14.63
N GLY A 444 21.55 5.61 15.16
CA GLY A 444 21.09 4.86 16.35
C GLY A 444 20.30 3.61 15.98
N GLY A 445 19.72 2.94 16.97
CA GLY A 445 18.90 1.74 16.80
C GLY A 445 17.53 2.00 16.18
N TYR A 446 16.72 0.97 16.09
CA TYR A 446 15.37 1.09 15.53
C TYR A 446 14.48 2.04 16.32
N LEU A 447 13.80 2.92 15.60
CA LEU A 447 12.79 3.84 16.10
C LEU A 447 11.37 3.27 15.89
N SER A 448 11.12 2.76 14.71
CA SER A 448 9.87 2.10 14.33
C SER A 448 10.17 0.97 13.35
N VAL A 449 9.45 -0.16 13.48
CA VAL A 449 9.61 -1.34 12.64
C VAL A 449 8.27 -1.73 12.02
N TYR A 450 8.21 -1.67 10.70
CA TYR A 450 7.08 -2.14 9.92
C TYR A 450 7.57 -3.07 8.82
N ASP A 451 7.69 -4.34 9.17
CA ASP A 451 8.28 -5.37 8.33
C ASP A 451 7.34 -5.81 7.19
N PHE A 452 7.85 -6.68 6.33
CA PHE A 452 7.13 -7.19 5.17
C PHE A 452 5.86 -7.97 5.57
N LYS A 453 5.93 -8.77 6.64
CA LYS A 453 4.81 -9.57 7.13
C LYS A 453 3.66 -8.68 7.62
N ARG A 454 3.96 -7.71 8.47
CA ARG A 454 2.97 -6.73 8.94
C ARG A 454 2.32 -5.97 7.79
N ALA A 455 3.12 -5.61 6.77
CA ALA A 455 2.61 -4.87 5.62
C ALA A 455 1.59 -5.68 4.79
N VAL A 456 1.79 -6.98 4.66
CA VAL A 456 0.83 -7.89 4.01
C VAL A 456 -0.41 -8.10 4.89
N GLU A 457 -0.22 -8.36 6.18
CA GLU A 457 -1.32 -8.54 7.15
C GLU A 457 -2.21 -7.30 7.25
N ASP A 458 -1.65 -6.11 7.12
CA ASP A 458 -2.37 -4.83 7.18
C ASP A 458 -2.94 -4.40 5.82
N GLY A 459 -2.74 -5.19 4.76
CA GLY A 459 -3.17 -4.83 3.41
C GLY A 459 -2.45 -3.58 2.85
N ALA A 460 -1.31 -3.20 3.42
CA ALA A 460 -0.47 -2.12 2.89
C ALA A 460 0.28 -2.53 1.63
N THR A 461 0.54 -3.83 1.50
CA THR A 461 1.08 -4.49 0.32
C THR A 461 0.28 -5.75 0.03
N VAL A 462 0.33 -6.23 -1.23
CA VAL A 462 -0.28 -7.50 -1.59
C VAL A 462 0.69 -8.66 -1.30
N PRO A 463 0.20 -9.88 -1.03
CA PRO A 463 1.04 -11.06 -0.90
C PRO A 463 1.79 -11.36 -2.18
N LEU A 464 2.95 -12.00 -2.04
CA LEU A 464 3.76 -12.46 -3.16
C LEU A 464 3.67 -13.97 -3.30
N TYR A 465 3.37 -14.43 -4.51
CA TYR A 465 3.47 -15.84 -4.87
C TYR A 465 4.77 -16.08 -5.62
N TYR A 466 5.40 -17.19 -5.33
CA TYR A 466 6.65 -17.59 -5.95
C TYR A 466 6.45 -18.84 -6.80
N GLU A 467 7.00 -18.82 -8.02
CA GLU A 467 6.98 -19.94 -8.94
C GLU A 467 8.39 -20.25 -9.42
N ASN A 468 8.93 -21.39 -8.98
CA ASN A 468 10.24 -21.89 -9.46
C ASN A 468 10.08 -22.52 -10.84
N ARG A 469 10.81 -22.01 -11.81
CA ARG A 469 10.92 -22.57 -13.16
C ARG A 469 12.33 -22.96 -13.53
N ALA A 470 13.30 -22.80 -12.63
CA ALA A 470 14.68 -23.23 -12.83
C ALA A 470 14.77 -24.76 -13.07
N ASP A 471 13.91 -25.54 -12.42
CA ASP A 471 13.89 -27.01 -12.61
C ASP A 471 13.54 -27.43 -14.04
N LYS A 472 12.75 -26.64 -14.76
CA LYS A 472 12.46 -26.89 -16.19
C LYS A 472 13.68 -26.68 -17.08
N ILE A 473 14.66 -25.90 -16.62
CA ILE A 473 15.87 -25.53 -17.32
C ILE A 473 17.04 -26.41 -16.86
N ALA A 474 16.90 -27.09 -15.72
CA ALA A 474 17.97 -27.89 -15.10
C ALA A 474 18.59 -28.98 -16.01
N GLN A 475 17.96 -29.37 -17.08
CA GLN A 475 18.55 -30.22 -18.12
C GLN A 475 19.59 -29.48 -18.96
N LEU A 476 19.57 -28.16 -18.99
CA LEU A 476 20.46 -27.27 -19.75
C LEU A 476 21.50 -26.56 -18.85
N ASP A 477 21.26 -26.47 -17.56
CA ASP A 477 22.12 -25.82 -16.57
C ASP A 477 22.73 -26.83 -15.59
N LYS A 478 23.95 -26.53 -15.13
CA LYS A 478 24.56 -27.24 -14.01
C LYS A 478 24.24 -26.47 -12.71
N PRO A 479 23.42 -27.02 -11.79
CA PRO A 479 23.00 -26.35 -10.56
C PRO A 479 24.17 -25.85 -9.67
N GLU A 480 25.32 -26.53 -9.77
CA GLU A 480 26.58 -26.19 -9.09
C GLU A 480 27.15 -24.83 -9.53
N ILE A 481 26.92 -24.45 -10.79
CA ILE A 481 27.41 -23.18 -11.37
C ILE A 481 26.60 -22.02 -10.83
N THR A 482 25.28 -22.14 -10.83
CA THR A 482 24.37 -21.10 -10.27
C THR A 482 24.64 -20.90 -8.79
N GLY A 483 24.86 -21.99 -8.03
CA GLY A 483 25.24 -21.93 -6.62
C GLY A 483 26.52 -21.13 -6.38
N ARG A 484 27.58 -21.41 -7.12
CA ARG A 484 28.89 -20.72 -7.02
C ARG A 484 28.80 -19.24 -7.37
N ILE A 485 27.97 -18.86 -8.35
CA ILE A 485 27.75 -17.45 -8.70
C ILE A 485 26.99 -16.75 -7.59
N LEU A 486 25.94 -17.38 -7.03
CA LEU A 486 25.16 -16.84 -5.90
C LEU A 486 26.04 -16.65 -4.66
N ASP A 487 26.86 -17.66 -4.31
CA ASP A 487 27.80 -17.60 -3.18
C ASP A 487 28.85 -16.49 -3.37
N ALA A 488 29.38 -16.33 -4.58
CA ALA A 488 30.34 -15.27 -4.90
C ALA A 488 29.71 -13.86 -4.88
N ILE A 489 28.47 -13.73 -5.37
CA ILE A 489 27.69 -12.48 -5.28
C ILE A 489 27.36 -12.16 -3.83
N GLU A 490 27.06 -13.16 -3.01
CA GLU A 490 26.74 -13.00 -1.58
C GLU A 490 28.00 -12.61 -0.78
N ALA A 491 29.19 -13.14 -1.14
CA ALA A 491 30.45 -12.85 -0.49
C ALA A 491 31.06 -11.48 -0.87
N ALA A 492 30.69 -10.93 -2.03
CA ALA A 492 31.22 -9.65 -2.51
C ALA A 492 30.25 -8.50 -2.18
N ASP A 493 30.74 -7.51 -1.44
CA ASP A 493 30.01 -6.26 -1.18
C ASP A 493 30.16 -5.29 -2.35
N LEU A 494 29.43 -5.57 -3.46
CA LEU A 494 29.72 -4.99 -4.76
C LEU A 494 28.91 -3.71 -5.04
N ASP A 495 29.61 -2.64 -5.36
CA ASP A 495 29.05 -1.52 -6.10
C ASP A 495 29.01 -1.80 -7.63
N PRO A 496 28.38 -0.96 -8.46
CA PRO A 496 28.30 -1.18 -9.90
C PRO A 496 29.66 -1.33 -10.62
N SER A 497 30.75 -0.78 -10.06
CA SER A 497 32.10 -0.92 -10.64
C SER A 497 32.71 -2.30 -10.34
N GLN A 498 32.20 -2.97 -9.36
CA GLN A 498 32.62 -4.31 -8.95
C GLN A 498 31.79 -5.41 -9.67
N GLU A 499 30.56 -5.08 -10.16
CA GLU A 499 29.81 -5.97 -11.07
C GLU A 499 30.63 -6.30 -12.32
N GLU A 500 31.34 -5.31 -12.92
CA GLU A 500 32.21 -5.58 -14.07
C GLU A 500 33.40 -6.51 -13.75
N LYS A 501 33.94 -6.46 -12.52
CA LYS A 501 35.00 -7.39 -12.09
C LYS A 501 34.47 -8.79 -11.95
N LEU A 502 33.29 -8.94 -11.35
CA LEU A 502 32.62 -10.23 -11.19
C LEU A 502 32.29 -10.86 -12.57
N GLU A 503 31.79 -10.05 -13.50
CA GLU A 503 31.54 -10.49 -14.88
C GLU A 503 32.78 -11.05 -15.54
N ARG A 504 33.99 -10.49 -15.30
CA ARG A 504 35.24 -11.01 -15.80
C ARG A 504 35.70 -12.29 -15.10
N GLU A 505 35.53 -12.41 -13.81
CA GLU A 505 35.89 -13.59 -13.02
C GLU A 505 35.01 -14.80 -13.35
N PHE A 506 33.72 -14.58 -13.62
CA PHE A 506 32.73 -15.60 -13.92
C PHE A 506 32.34 -15.66 -15.41
N ALA A 507 33.24 -15.21 -16.31
CA ALA A 507 32.93 -15.12 -17.75
C ALA A 507 32.48 -16.46 -18.37
N LYS A 508 32.99 -17.60 -17.89
CA LYS A 508 32.58 -18.94 -18.35
C LYS A 508 31.15 -19.30 -17.90
N GLU A 509 30.83 -19.01 -16.64
CA GLU A 509 29.54 -19.25 -16.03
C GLU A 509 28.46 -18.35 -16.65
N ILE A 510 28.79 -17.08 -16.88
CA ILE A 510 27.94 -16.12 -17.58
C ILE A 510 27.65 -16.59 -19.00
N HIS A 511 28.66 -17.17 -19.68
CA HIS A 511 28.47 -17.71 -21.03
C HIS A 511 27.44 -18.86 -21.05
N ILE A 512 27.43 -19.73 -20.04
CA ILE A 512 26.43 -20.80 -19.90
C ILE A 512 25.03 -20.22 -19.64
N LEU A 513 24.91 -19.28 -18.70
CA LEU A 513 23.61 -18.64 -18.37
C LEU A 513 23.06 -17.84 -19.55
N THR A 514 23.91 -17.31 -20.42
CA THR A 514 23.51 -16.56 -21.61
C THR A 514 23.50 -17.38 -22.89
N ALA A 515 23.61 -18.72 -22.80
CA ALA A 515 23.55 -19.60 -23.95
C ALA A 515 22.25 -19.43 -24.75
N ASP A 516 22.38 -19.45 -26.08
CA ASP A 516 21.24 -19.13 -26.98
C ASP A 516 20.05 -20.07 -26.78
N GLU A 517 20.33 -21.36 -26.65
CA GLU A 517 19.33 -22.39 -26.43
C GLU A 517 18.55 -22.16 -25.13
N ARG A 518 19.24 -21.83 -24.05
CA ARG A 518 18.62 -21.51 -22.76
C ARG A 518 17.71 -20.27 -22.85
N LEU A 519 18.21 -19.20 -23.45
CA LEU A 519 17.44 -17.96 -23.57
C LEU A 519 16.21 -18.15 -24.47
N ARG A 520 16.30 -18.94 -25.54
CA ARG A 520 15.14 -19.27 -26.41
C ARG A 520 14.09 -20.09 -25.66
N PHE A 521 14.53 -21.05 -24.86
CA PHE A 521 13.62 -21.83 -24.01
C PHE A 521 12.88 -20.92 -23.02
N ILE A 522 13.61 -20.05 -22.32
CA ILE A 522 13.01 -19.08 -21.37
C ILE A 522 12.04 -18.14 -22.08
N ALA A 523 12.40 -17.63 -23.26
CA ALA A 523 11.53 -16.75 -24.03
C ALA A 523 10.20 -17.41 -24.42
N LYS A 524 10.25 -18.70 -24.81
CA LYS A 524 9.06 -19.49 -25.12
C LYS A 524 8.20 -19.70 -23.88
N ASP A 525 8.79 -20.13 -22.76
CA ASP A 525 8.08 -20.35 -21.49
C ASP A 525 7.46 -19.05 -20.96
N PHE A 526 8.19 -17.94 -21.07
CA PHE A 526 7.67 -16.62 -20.71
C PHE A 526 6.42 -16.25 -21.51
N VAL A 527 6.46 -16.43 -22.84
CA VAL A 527 5.34 -16.08 -23.72
C VAL A 527 4.12 -16.97 -23.43
N GLU A 528 4.30 -18.26 -23.24
CA GLU A 528 3.23 -19.18 -22.86
C GLU A 528 2.61 -18.74 -21.52
N HIS A 529 3.44 -18.55 -20.52
CA HIS A 529 2.99 -18.19 -19.17
C HIS A 529 2.32 -16.82 -19.09
N TYR A 530 2.97 -15.77 -19.61
CA TYR A 530 2.43 -14.41 -19.49
C TYR A 530 1.20 -14.20 -20.37
N SER A 531 1.12 -14.86 -21.52
CA SER A 531 -0.10 -14.81 -22.33
C SER A 531 -1.31 -15.46 -21.65
N ASP A 532 -1.10 -16.45 -20.77
CA ASP A 532 -2.18 -17.04 -19.96
C ASP A 532 -2.60 -16.13 -18.80
N LEU A 533 -1.70 -15.27 -18.35
CA LEU A 533 -1.95 -14.25 -17.32
C LEU A 533 -2.41 -12.88 -17.89
N TRP A 534 -3.00 -12.87 -19.09
CA TRP A 534 -3.32 -11.65 -19.84
C TRP A 534 -4.22 -10.64 -19.10
N THR A 535 -4.93 -11.05 -18.05
CA THR A 535 -5.75 -10.18 -17.20
C THR A 535 -5.03 -9.69 -15.93
N SER A 536 -3.80 -10.16 -15.66
CA SER A 536 -3.14 -9.97 -14.35
C SER A 536 -2.43 -8.63 -14.19
N GLY A 537 -2.13 -7.92 -15.29
CA GLY A 537 -1.40 -6.66 -15.27
C GLY A 537 -0.05 -6.72 -15.99
N LYS A 538 0.86 -5.78 -15.66
CA LYS A 538 2.14 -5.61 -16.36
C LYS A 538 3.22 -6.57 -15.85
N ALA A 539 4.18 -6.86 -16.71
CA ALA A 539 5.31 -7.76 -16.44
C ALA A 539 6.66 -7.04 -16.56
N MET A 540 7.58 -7.35 -15.66
CA MET A 540 8.97 -6.94 -15.73
C MET A 540 9.86 -8.18 -15.83
N PHE A 541 10.72 -8.22 -16.83
CA PHE A 541 11.68 -9.30 -17.04
C PHE A 541 13.09 -8.79 -16.69
N VAL A 542 13.72 -9.40 -15.71
CA VAL A 542 15.05 -9.03 -15.21
C VAL A 542 16.09 -9.95 -15.84
N CYS A 543 16.92 -9.40 -16.71
CA CYS A 543 17.96 -10.12 -17.42
C CYS A 543 19.33 -9.95 -16.75
N LEU A 544 20.23 -10.89 -17.00
CA LEU A 544 21.57 -10.91 -16.41
C LEU A 544 22.36 -9.63 -16.72
N ASN A 545 22.42 -9.20 -17.99
CA ASN A 545 23.14 -8.02 -18.44
C ASN A 545 22.40 -7.31 -19.60
N LYS A 546 22.96 -6.19 -20.08
CA LYS A 546 22.33 -5.34 -21.10
C LYS A 546 22.19 -6.04 -22.46
N VAL A 547 23.20 -6.80 -22.88
CA VAL A 547 23.17 -7.58 -24.13
C VAL A 547 22.05 -8.63 -24.06
N THR A 548 21.92 -9.33 -22.93
CA THR A 548 20.84 -10.31 -22.70
C THR A 548 19.46 -9.67 -22.74
N CYS A 549 19.28 -8.42 -22.29
CA CYS A 549 18.00 -7.73 -22.41
C CYS A 549 17.54 -7.61 -23.88
N VAL A 550 18.42 -7.23 -24.78
CA VAL A 550 18.08 -7.08 -26.21
C VAL A 550 17.88 -8.44 -26.87
N ARG A 551 18.71 -9.44 -26.55
CA ARG A 551 18.53 -10.82 -27.04
C ARG A 551 17.19 -11.39 -26.59
N MET A 552 16.88 -11.28 -25.32
CA MET A 552 15.60 -11.77 -24.75
C MET A 552 14.40 -11.05 -25.37
N TYR A 553 14.48 -9.74 -25.53
CA TYR A 553 13.43 -8.97 -26.24
C TYR A 553 13.19 -9.55 -27.64
N ASN A 554 14.25 -9.81 -28.42
CA ASN A 554 14.14 -10.33 -29.77
C ASN A 554 13.50 -11.74 -29.79
N TYR A 555 13.94 -12.65 -28.92
CA TYR A 555 13.38 -14.01 -28.82
C TYR A 555 11.93 -14.01 -28.36
N VAL A 556 11.60 -13.16 -27.39
CA VAL A 556 10.21 -13.00 -26.93
C VAL A 556 9.34 -12.46 -28.05
N GLN A 557 9.80 -11.48 -28.84
CA GLN A 557 9.05 -10.96 -29.99
C GLN A 557 8.77 -12.04 -31.05
N GLU A 558 9.74 -12.93 -31.31
CA GLU A 558 9.56 -14.08 -32.22
C GLU A 558 8.48 -15.03 -31.69
N CYS A 559 8.60 -15.45 -30.42
CA CYS A 559 7.66 -16.35 -29.77
C CYS A 559 6.27 -15.72 -29.63
N TRP A 560 6.18 -14.42 -29.35
CA TRP A 560 4.92 -13.68 -29.24
C TRP A 560 4.13 -13.66 -30.53
N ARG A 561 4.83 -13.40 -31.66
CA ARG A 561 4.20 -13.47 -32.99
C ARG A 561 3.76 -14.90 -33.35
N ALA A 562 4.55 -15.90 -32.98
CA ALA A 562 4.19 -17.29 -33.17
C ALA A 562 2.95 -17.67 -32.36
N LYS A 563 2.86 -17.24 -31.11
CA LYS A 563 1.70 -17.48 -30.24
C LYS A 563 0.42 -16.78 -30.75
N ILE A 564 0.54 -15.58 -31.27
CA ILE A 564 -0.60 -14.89 -31.92
C ILE A 564 -1.13 -15.74 -33.07
N ARG A 565 -0.24 -16.21 -33.98
CA ARG A 565 -0.65 -17.06 -35.11
C ARG A 565 -1.32 -18.38 -34.67
N GLU A 566 -0.78 -19.01 -33.61
CA GLU A 566 -1.35 -20.22 -33.01
C GLU A 566 -2.79 -19.97 -32.51
N LEU A 567 -2.98 -18.87 -31.77
CA LEU A 567 -4.29 -18.52 -31.20
C LEU A 567 -5.29 -18.10 -32.30
N GLU A 568 -4.85 -17.42 -33.36
CA GLU A 568 -5.67 -17.10 -34.52
C GLU A 568 -6.17 -18.36 -35.22
N ALA A 569 -5.28 -19.34 -35.42
CA ALA A 569 -5.68 -20.62 -36.02
C ALA A 569 -6.68 -21.38 -35.12
N ARG A 570 -6.46 -21.37 -33.81
CA ARG A 570 -7.36 -21.99 -32.82
C ARG A 570 -8.72 -21.32 -32.76
N GLN A 571 -8.80 -20.01 -32.94
CA GLN A 571 -10.06 -19.24 -32.89
C GLN A 571 -11.03 -19.73 -34.00
N GLY A 572 -10.54 -20.13 -35.18
CA GLY A 572 -11.34 -20.63 -36.27
C GLY A 572 -12.04 -21.97 -35.99
N THR A 573 -11.61 -22.74 -35.00
CA THR A 573 -12.14 -24.07 -34.62
C THR A 573 -12.83 -24.09 -33.26
N ALA A 574 -12.86 -22.98 -32.55
CA ALA A 574 -13.37 -22.86 -31.18
C ALA A 574 -14.90 -22.71 -31.13
N THR A 575 -15.49 -23.07 -30.00
CA THR A 575 -16.91 -22.76 -29.72
C THR A 575 -17.14 -21.24 -29.64
N GLN A 576 -18.38 -20.78 -29.78
CA GLN A 576 -18.70 -19.36 -29.80
C GLN A 576 -18.19 -18.60 -28.53
N GLN A 577 -18.29 -19.23 -27.36
CA GLN A 577 -17.83 -18.62 -26.10
C GLN A 577 -16.30 -18.57 -26.04
N GLU A 578 -15.63 -19.65 -26.38
CA GLU A 578 -14.17 -19.71 -26.45
C GLU A 578 -13.61 -18.75 -27.52
N ALA A 579 -14.27 -18.63 -28.66
CA ALA A 579 -13.88 -17.70 -29.73
C ALA A 579 -13.96 -16.24 -29.27
N GLN A 580 -14.94 -15.88 -28.44
CA GLN A 580 -15.04 -14.53 -27.87
C GLN A 580 -13.92 -14.25 -26.87
N GLU A 581 -13.55 -15.21 -26.04
CA GLU A 581 -12.44 -15.07 -25.08
C GLU A 581 -11.10 -15.00 -25.83
N LEU A 582 -10.89 -15.88 -26.81
CA LEU A 582 -9.71 -15.84 -27.68
C LEU A 582 -9.62 -14.53 -28.45
N ALA A 583 -10.73 -13.96 -28.90
CA ALA A 583 -10.73 -12.66 -29.57
C ALA A 583 -10.25 -11.54 -28.64
N ARG A 584 -10.69 -11.52 -27.38
CA ARG A 584 -10.22 -10.55 -26.38
C ARG A 584 -8.74 -10.73 -26.08
N LYS A 585 -8.29 -11.98 -25.86
CA LYS A 585 -6.87 -12.31 -25.62
C LYS A 585 -6.00 -11.91 -26.81
N LEU A 586 -6.44 -12.19 -28.03
CA LEU A 586 -5.74 -11.80 -29.26
C LEU A 586 -5.65 -10.29 -29.43
N ALA A 587 -6.74 -9.56 -29.17
CA ALA A 587 -6.72 -8.09 -29.21
C ALA A 587 -5.70 -7.53 -28.21
N TRP A 588 -5.70 -8.04 -26.97
CA TRP A 588 -4.75 -7.67 -25.94
C TRP A 588 -3.30 -8.00 -26.34
N MET A 589 -3.04 -9.18 -26.92
CA MET A 589 -1.71 -9.57 -27.36
C MET A 589 -1.19 -8.71 -28.53
N LYS A 590 -2.05 -8.38 -29.49
CA LYS A 590 -1.68 -7.53 -30.64
C LYS A 590 -1.40 -6.08 -30.23
N GLU A 591 -2.12 -5.58 -29.24
CA GLU A 591 -1.94 -4.24 -28.69
C GLU A 591 -0.70 -4.16 -27.77
N THR A 592 -0.27 -5.28 -27.17
CA THR A 592 0.82 -5.29 -26.17
C THR A 592 2.13 -4.79 -26.75
N GLU A 593 2.61 -3.67 -26.22
CA GLU A 593 3.94 -3.14 -26.47
C GLU A 593 4.96 -3.66 -25.46
N MET A 594 6.20 -3.79 -25.92
CA MET A 594 7.35 -4.21 -25.13
C MET A 594 8.52 -3.25 -25.36
N ALA A 595 9.34 -3.02 -24.33
CA ALA A 595 10.54 -2.19 -24.45
C ALA A 595 11.70 -2.75 -23.62
N VAL A 596 12.92 -2.43 -24.05
CA VAL A 596 14.14 -2.61 -23.27
C VAL A 596 14.46 -1.29 -22.58
N VAL A 597 14.79 -1.34 -21.28
CA VAL A 597 15.19 -0.17 -20.49
C VAL A 597 16.50 -0.47 -19.78
N ILE A 598 17.58 0.12 -20.29
CA ILE A 598 18.95 -0.08 -19.83
C ILE A 598 19.72 1.24 -19.81
N SER A 599 20.69 1.38 -18.89
CA SER A 599 21.58 2.54 -18.83
C SER A 599 22.49 2.63 -20.04
N GLN A 600 22.84 3.86 -20.43
CA GLN A 600 23.78 4.11 -21.52
C GLN A 600 25.22 3.79 -21.09
N GLU A 601 26.05 3.32 -22.02
CA GLU A 601 27.47 3.07 -21.82
C GLU A 601 28.33 3.74 -22.91
N GLN A 602 29.61 3.94 -22.57
CA GLN A 602 30.59 4.34 -23.58
C GLN A 602 30.79 3.18 -24.58
N ASN A 603 30.84 3.49 -25.87
CA ASN A 603 30.99 2.52 -26.96
C ASN A 603 29.84 1.49 -27.07
N GLU A 604 28.65 1.84 -26.56
CA GLU A 604 27.47 0.97 -26.57
C GLU A 604 27.21 0.37 -27.98
N TRP A 605 27.27 1.19 -29.03
CA TRP A 605 27.01 0.77 -30.40
C TRP A 605 27.92 -0.38 -30.83
N GLN A 606 29.22 -0.25 -30.57
CA GLN A 606 30.20 -1.25 -30.94
C GLN A 606 30.00 -2.55 -30.14
N THR A 607 29.64 -2.43 -28.87
CA THR A 607 29.34 -3.58 -28.01
C THR A 607 28.19 -4.40 -28.58
N PHE A 608 27.06 -3.76 -28.94
CA PHE A 608 25.91 -4.46 -29.49
C PHE A 608 26.13 -4.96 -30.92
N ASP A 609 26.80 -4.17 -31.78
CA ASP A 609 27.15 -4.57 -33.14
C ASP A 609 28.05 -5.81 -33.15
N ASN A 610 28.97 -5.97 -32.18
CA ASN A 610 29.79 -7.20 -32.03
C ASN A 610 28.96 -8.45 -31.71
N TRP A 611 27.78 -8.28 -31.13
CA TRP A 611 26.81 -9.36 -30.88
C TRP A 611 25.79 -9.55 -32.02
N GLY A 612 25.91 -8.78 -33.10
CA GLY A 612 24.92 -8.76 -34.17
C GLY A 612 23.54 -8.19 -33.74
N LEU A 613 23.51 -7.31 -32.75
CA LEU A 613 22.31 -6.71 -32.18
C LEU A 613 22.26 -5.22 -32.50
N ASP A 614 21.04 -4.70 -32.75
CA ASP A 614 20.81 -3.27 -32.95
C ASP A 614 20.12 -2.64 -31.73
N ILE A 615 20.88 -1.86 -30.96
CA ILE A 615 20.39 -1.13 -29.80
C ILE A 615 19.69 0.20 -30.16
N ARG A 616 19.94 0.74 -31.36
CA ARG A 616 19.48 2.09 -31.79
C ARG A 616 17.97 2.30 -31.68
N PRO A 617 17.12 1.35 -32.13
CA PRO A 617 15.66 1.49 -31.95
C PRO A 617 15.23 1.52 -30.48
N HIS A 618 15.91 0.76 -29.61
CA HIS A 618 15.62 0.74 -28.17
C HIS A 618 16.07 2.05 -27.53
N ARG A 619 17.25 2.57 -27.88
CA ARG A 619 17.76 3.85 -27.38
C ARG A 619 16.85 5.00 -27.79
N ALA A 620 16.41 5.02 -29.05
CA ALA A 620 15.47 6.00 -29.56
C ALA A 620 14.11 5.99 -28.81
N LYS A 621 13.63 4.81 -28.41
CA LYS A 621 12.43 4.73 -27.57
C LYS A 621 12.67 5.33 -26.17
N MET A 622 13.82 5.01 -25.53
CA MET A 622 14.16 5.53 -24.21
C MET A 622 14.36 7.05 -24.18
N GLU A 623 14.85 7.64 -25.26
CA GLU A 623 15.11 9.08 -25.37
C GLU A 623 13.86 9.89 -25.76
N LYS A 624 13.00 9.35 -26.61
CA LYS A 624 11.85 10.06 -27.19
C LYS A 624 10.55 9.88 -26.43
N ARG A 625 10.45 8.86 -25.60
CA ARG A 625 9.23 8.52 -24.85
C ARG A 625 9.49 8.60 -23.35
N GLU A 626 8.47 8.97 -22.60
CA GLU A 626 8.49 8.92 -21.13
C GLU A 626 8.08 7.51 -20.67
N LEU A 627 8.93 6.51 -20.97
CA LEU A 627 8.64 5.09 -20.73
C LEU A 627 8.30 4.80 -19.25
N ASP A 628 8.86 5.56 -18.33
CA ASP A 628 8.58 5.47 -16.91
C ASP A 628 7.12 5.84 -16.58
N LYS A 629 6.61 6.92 -17.16
CA LYS A 629 5.21 7.35 -17.00
C LYS A 629 4.25 6.40 -17.71
N GLU A 630 4.59 6.00 -18.92
CA GLU A 630 3.79 5.07 -19.70
C GLU A 630 3.67 3.69 -19.04
N PHE A 631 4.75 3.19 -18.43
CA PHE A 631 4.71 1.91 -17.73
C PHE A 631 3.94 1.98 -16.40
N LYS A 632 3.90 3.14 -15.76
CA LYS A 632 3.09 3.39 -14.54
C LYS A 632 1.59 3.50 -14.82
N ASP A 633 1.19 3.85 -16.04
CA ASP A 633 -0.21 3.91 -16.43
C ASP A 633 -0.75 2.50 -16.73
N SER A 634 -1.67 2.00 -15.91
CA SER A 634 -2.27 0.67 -16.06
C SER A 634 -3.03 0.47 -17.37
N LYS A 635 -3.50 1.55 -17.99
CA LYS A 635 -4.26 1.53 -19.26
C LYS A 635 -3.36 1.55 -20.50
N ASN A 636 -2.10 1.95 -20.35
CA ASN A 636 -1.17 2.04 -21.46
C ASN A 636 -0.78 0.63 -21.96
N PRO A 637 -0.76 0.38 -23.29
CA PRO A 637 -0.44 -0.92 -23.87
C PRO A 637 1.03 -1.35 -23.71
N PHE A 638 1.91 -0.50 -23.22
CA PHE A 638 3.26 -0.89 -22.80
C PHE A 638 3.20 -1.77 -21.54
N ARG A 639 3.18 -3.09 -21.76
CA ARG A 639 2.90 -4.09 -20.70
C ARG A 639 4.10 -4.93 -20.27
N VAL A 640 5.15 -5.00 -21.10
CA VAL A 640 6.35 -5.81 -20.80
C VAL A 640 7.61 -4.96 -20.92
N VAL A 641 8.42 -4.96 -19.87
CA VAL A 641 9.73 -4.30 -19.87
C VAL A 641 10.85 -5.29 -19.58
N PHE A 642 11.95 -5.18 -20.33
CA PHE A 642 13.18 -5.94 -20.13
C PHE A 642 14.23 -5.02 -19.52
N VAL A 643 14.76 -5.39 -18.35
CA VAL A 643 15.70 -4.59 -17.56
C VAL A 643 16.84 -5.47 -17.03
N CYS A 644 17.99 -4.86 -16.71
CA CYS A 644 19.07 -5.60 -16.02
C CYS A 644 19.43 -4.98 -14.65
N ALA A 645 19.36 -3.67 -14.51
CA ALA A 645 19.62 -2.94 -13.25
C ALA A 645 18.68 -1.75 -13.07
N MET A 646 18.37 -1.02 -14.14
CA MET A 646 17.43 0.08 -14.10
C MET A 646 16.04 -0.40 -13.68
N TRP A 647 15.32 0.42 -12.90
CA TRP A 647 13.99 0.17 -12.38
C TRP A 647 13.88 -0.93 -11.30
N LEU A 648 14.95 -1.68 -11.02
CA LEU A 648 14.93 -2.66 -9.93
C LEU A 648 14.83 -1.99 -8.57
N THR A 649 15.43 -0.83 -8.43
CA THR A 649 15.41 -0.02 -7.20
C THR A 649 14.90 1.39 -7.48
N GLY A 650 14.13 1.98 -6.56
CA GLY A 650 13.66 3.37 -6.67
C GLY A 650 12.46 3.61 -7.59
N PHE A 651 12.06 2.67 -8.45
CA PHE A 651 10.96 2.82 -9.41
C PHE A 651 9.64 2.28 -8.85
N ASP A 652 8.64 3.13 -8.66
CA ASP A 652 7.34 2.75 -8.10
C ASP A 652 6.29 2.52 -9.20
N VAL A 653 5.83 1.25 -9.32
CA VAL A 653 4.84 0.81 -10.33
C VAL A 653 3.76 -0.03 -9.66
N LYS A 654 2.58 0.54 -9.45
CA LYS A 654 1.47 -0.13 -8.78
C LYS A 654 0.87 -1.28 -9.60
N CYS A 655 0.82 -1.13 -10.92
CA CYS A 655 0.22 -2.10 -11.84
C CYS A 655 1.15 -3.25 -12.26
N LEU A 656 2.38 -3.34 -11.71
CA LEU A 656 3.28 -4.46 -11.95
C LEU A 656 2.78 -5.69 -11.18
N SER A 657 2.38 -6.73 -11.87
CA SER A 657 1.84 -7.95 -11.29
C SER A 657 2.78 -9.14 -11.40
N CYS A 658 3.59 -9.21 -12.46
CA CYS A 658 4.47 -10.34 -12.72
C CYS A 658 5.92 -9.87 -12.81
N LEU A 659 6.79 -10.53 -12.05
CA LEU A 659 8.23 -10.30 -12.04
C LEU A 659 8.95 -11.59 -12.45
N TYR A 660 9.63 -11.57 -13.58
CA TYR A 660 10.41 -12.69 -14.11
C TYR A 660 11.89 -12.46 -13.84
N LEU A 661 12.52 -13.38 -13.13
CA LEU A 661 13.90 -13.26 -12.68
C LEU A 661 14.80 -14.26 -13.40
N ASP A 662 15.71 -13.73 -14.22
CA ASP A 662 16.81 -14.47 -14.85
C ASP A 662 18.15 -13.79 -14.54
N LYS A 663 18.27 -13.32 -13.30
CA LYS A 663 19.49 -12.69 -12.78
C LYS A 663 19.66 -13.07 -11.31
N PRO A 664 20.85 -13.56 -10.89
CA PRO A 664 21.16 -13.72 -9.48
C PRO A 664 21.20 -12.34 -8.82
N LEU A 665 20.47 -12.18 -7.72
CA LEU A 665 20.34 -10.93 -6.98
C LEU A 665 20.75 -11.16 -5.52
N LYS A 666 21.49 -10.20 -4.93
CA LYS A 666 21.78 -10.16 -3.50
C LYS A 666 20.49 -10.03 -2.68
N ALA A 667 20.50 -10.51 -1.45
CA ALA A 667 19.36 -10.46 -0.53
C ALA A 667 18.68 -9.09 -0.50
N HIS A 668 19.46 -8.02 -0.38
CA HIS A 668 18.95 -6.64 -0.36
C HIS A 668 18.34 -6.22 -1.72
N THR A 669 19.08 -6.39 -2.82
CA THR A 669 18.59 -6.05 -4.18
C THR A 669 17.42 -6.94 -4.56
N LEU A 670 17.43 -8.22 -4.16
CA LEU A 670 16.32 -9.13 -4.34
C LEU A 670 15.06 -8.62 -3.66
N MET A 671 15.13 -8.27 -2.38
CA MET A 671 13.98 -7.72 -1.64
C MET A 671 13.47 -6.43 -2.25
N GLN A 672 14.35 -5.53 -2.71
CA GLN A 672 13.95 -4.31 -3.40
C GLN A 672 13.26 -4.59 -4.73
N THR A 673 13.71 -5.61 -5.46
CA THR A 673 13.17 -6.01 -6.75
C THR A 673 11.79 -6.67 -6.58
N ILE A 674 11.64 -7.64 -5.68
CA ILE A 674 10.37 -8.32 -5.44
C ILE A 674 9.30 -7.37 -4.88
N ALA A 675 9.72 -6.38 -4.08
CA ALA A 675 8.83 -5.35 -3.56
C ALA A 675 8.22 -4.43 -4.65
N ARG A 676 8.64 -4.57 -5.92
CA ARG A 676 7.95 -3.92 -7.06
C ARG A 676 6.61 -4.58 -7.35
N ALA A 677 6.53 -5.92 -7.20
CA ALA A 677 5.31 -6.68 -7.48
C ALA A 677 4.31 -6.69 -6.31
N ASN A 678 4.68 -6.24 -5.10
CA ASN A 678 3.81 -6.29 -3.93
C ASN A 678 2.92 -5.04 -3.72
N ARG A 679 2.91 -4.09 -4.65
CA ARG A 679 2.12 -2.84 -4.54
C ARG A 679 0.64 -3.11 -4.66
N VAL A 680 -0.16 -2.45 -3.81
CA VAL A 680 -1.63 -2.43 -3.93
C VAL A 680 -2.03 -1.63 -5.15
N SER A 681 -2.90 -2.19 -5.97
CA SER A 681 -3.51 -1.55 -7.13
C SER A 681 -4.92 -2.09 -7.34
N GLU A 682 -5.77 -1.32 -8.02
CA GLU A 682 -7.14 -1.73 -8.33
C GLU A 682 -7.17 -3.07 -9.08
N GLY A 683 -7.92 -4.02 -8.59
CA GLY A 683 -8.07 -5.35 -9.18
C GLY A 683 -6.88 -6.30 -8.97
N LYS A 684 -5.84 -5.87 -8.22
CA LYS A 684 -4.64 -6.67 -7.97
C LYS A 684 -4.71 -7.29 -6.57
N SER A 685 -4.83 -8.62 -6.52
CA SER A 685 -4.88 -9.39 -5.28
C SER A 685 -3.51 -9.90 -4.80
N ASN A 686 -2.55 -10.03 -5.72
CA ASN A 686 -1.21 -10.56 -5.43
C ASN A 686 -0.16 -10.06 -6.42
N GLY A 687 1.12 -10.33 -6.12
CA GLY A 687 2.24 -10.25 -7.07
C GLY A 687 2.81 -11.64 -7.32
N LEU A 688 3.26 -11.91 -8.54
CA LEU A 688 3.85 -13.17 -8.94
C LEU A 688 5.34 -13.00 -9.25
N ILE A 689 6.17 -13.81 -8.62
CA ILE A 689 7.60 -13.93 -8.89
C ILE A 689 7.83 -15.24 -9.62
N VAL A 690 8.38 -15.17 -10.83
CA VAL A 690 8.75 -16.33 -11.65
C VAL A 690 10.27 -16.38 -11.74
N ASP A 691 10.85 -17.46 -11.25
CA ASP A 691 12.30 -17.61 -11.09
C ASP A 691 12.87 -18.65 -12.06
N TYR A 692 13.79 -18.19 -12.92
CA TYR A 692 14.52 -19.02 -13.87
C TYR A 692 15.96 -19.34 -13.44
N ILE A 693 16.40 -18.80 -12.28
CA ILE A 693 17.80 -18.93 -11.84
C ILE A 693 17.96 -19.76 -10.55
N GLY A 694 16.86 -20.08 -9.86
CA GLY A 694 16.88 -20.90 -8.65
C GLY A 694 17.22 -20.15 -7.37
N ILE A 695 16.74 -18.91 -7.22
CA ILE A 695 17.03 -18.04 -6.05
C ILE A 695 16.25 -18.38 -4.77
N VAL A 696 15.52 -19.47 -4.74
CA VAL A 696 14.61 -19.84 -3.64
C VAL A 696 15.28 -19.79 -2.25
N LYS A 697 16.53 -20.26 -2.15
CA LYS A 697 17.28 -20.24 -0.88
C LYS A 697 17.64 -18.83 -0.45
N ALA A 698 18.14 -18.02 -1.40
CA ALA A 698 18.45 -16.60 -1.16
C ALA A 698 17.19 -15.80 -0.81
N LEU A 699 16.07 -16.10 -1.47
CA LEU A 699 14.78 -15.50 -1.20
C LEU A 699 14.28 -15.84 0.22
N ARG A 700 14.31 -17.12 0.62
CA ARG A 700 13.91 -17.55 1.97
C ARG A 700 14.78 -16.92 3.05
N LYS A 701 16.10 -16.88 2.85
CA LYS A 701 17.03 -16.22 3.76
C LYS A 701 16.72 -14.73 3.88
N ALA A 702 16.60 -14.04 2.73
CA ALA A 702 16.26 -12.63 2.71
C ALA A 702 14.92 -12.35 3.42
N LEU A 703 13.87 -13.12 3.15
CA LEU A 703 12.58 -12.95 3.81
C LEU A 703 12.66 -13.23 5.31
N ALA A 704 13.42 -14.22 5.75
CA ALA A 704 13.66 -14.49 7.17
C ALA A 704 14.35 -13.29 7.85
N ASP A 705 15.38 -12.72 7.24
CA ASP A 705 16.07 -11.53 7.73
C ASP A 705 15.16 -10.30 7.79
N TYR A 706 14.17 -10.21 6.89
CA TYR A 706 13.21 -9.11 6.77
C TYR A 706 11.91 -9.31 7.58
N THR A 707 11.78 -10.41 8.33
CA THR A 707 10.61 -10.72 9.17
C THR A 707 10.94 -10.90 10.63
N VAL A 708 12.07 -10.38 11.11
CA VAL A 708 12.52 -10.55 12.50
C VAL A 708 11.63 -9.75 13.47
N SER A 709 10.54 -10.36 13.89
CA SER A 709 9.87 -10.00 15.13
C SER A 709 10.53 -10.79 16.27
N LYS A 710 11.01 -10.10 17.31
CA LYS A 710 11.62 -10.70 18.51
C LYS A 710 10.74 -11.73 19.25
N ASN A 711 9.48 -11.91 18.84
CA ASN A 711 8.47 -12.75 19.50
C ASN A 711 7.73 -13.72 18.55
N SER A 712 8.18 -13.93 17.32
CA SER A 712 7.56 -14.95 16.46
C SER A 712 8.40 -16.23 16.44
N PRO A 713 7.79 -17.43 16.52
CA PRO A 713 8.51 -18.66 16.25
C PRO A 713 9.12 -18.59 14.85
N ALA A 714 10.39 -18.92 14.75
CA ALA A 714 11.11 -18.97 13.49
C ALA A 714 10.31 -19.83 12.48
N GLY A 715 10.00 -19.26 11.30
CA GLY A 715 9.62 -20.09 10.19
C GLY A 715 8.29 -19.83 9.48
N ILE A 716 7.70 -18.64 9.54
CA ILE A 716 6.59 -18.34 8.61
C ILE A 716 7.16 -17.56 7.42
N ASP A 717 7.34 -18.27 6.32
CA ASP A 717 7.70 -17.72 5.02
C ASP A 717 6.50 -16.92 4.46
N PRO A 718 6.61 -15.60 4.24
CA PRO A 718 5.52 -14.79 3.67
C PRO A 718 5.37 -14.99 2.16
N THR A 719 6.25 -15.76 1.52
CA THR A 719 6.04 -16.25 0.15
C THR A 719 5.38 -17.62 0.19
N VAL A 720 4.34 -17.77 -0.57
CA VAL A 720 3.70 -19.07 -0.78
C VAL A 720 4.27 -19.66 -2.06
N ASP A 721 5.07 -20.73 -1.93
CA ASP A 721 5.45 -21.55 -3.08
C ASP A 721 4.20 -22.19 -3.64
N LYS A 722 3.90 -21.92 -4.91
CA LYS A 722 2.73 -22.47 -5.59
C LYS A 722 2.71 -24.00 -5.55
N THR A 723 3.88 -24.62 -5.67
CA THR A 723 4.04 -26.07 -5.59
C THR A 723 3.79 -26.59 -4.18
N GLU A 724 4.31 -25.90 -3.16
CA GLU A 724 4.07 -26.20 -1.75
C GLU A 724 2.59 -25.97 -1.36
N LEU A 725 1.97 -24.89 -1.87
CA LEU A 725 0.53 -24.65 -1.67
C LEU A 725 -0.30 -25.75 -2.31
N ILE A 726 0.03 -26.18 -3.54
CA ILE A 726 -0.61 -27.30 -4.21
C ILE A 726 -0.39 -28.60 -3.43
N GLN A 727 0.81 -28.87 -2.93
CA GLN A 727 1.10 -30.03 -2.09
C GLN A 727 0.34 -29.97 -0.77
N ARG A 728 0.26 -28.82 -0.10
CA ARG A 728 -0.55 -28.63 1.11
C ARG A 728 -2.03 -28.85 0.84
N ILE A 729 -2.56 -28.29 -0.25
CA ILE A 729 -3.94 -28.52 -0.70
C ILE A 729 -4.15 -30.01 -1.02
N CYS A 730 -3.25 -30.67 -1.74
CA CYS A 730 -3.31 -32.10 -2.03
C CYS A 730 -3.19 -32.96 -0.76
N THR A 731 -2.38 -32.56 0.22
CA THR A 731 -2.24 -33.24 1.51
C THR A 731 -3.50 -33.07 2.37
N VAL A 732 -4.19 -31.96 2.25
CA VAL A 732 -5.47 -31.69 2.93
C VAL A 732 -6.60 -32.46 2.25
N ILE A 733 -6.62 -32.56 0.92
CA ILE A 733 -7.65 -33.27 0.14
C ILE A 733 -7.49 -34.79 0.23
N GLY A 734 -6.32 -35.32 0.50
CA GLY A 734 -6.12 -36.75 0.66
C GLY A 734 -4.73 -37.13 1.20
N LYS A 735 -4.67 -37.77 2.34
CA LYS A 735 -3.61 -38.74 2.65
C LYS A 735 -3.83 -39.99 1.78
N THR A 736 -3.55 -39.86 0.49
CA THR A 736 -3.34 -41.04 -0.34
C THR A 736 -1.86 -41.22 -0.47
N ASP A 737 -1.38 -42.45 -0.22
CA ASP A 737 -0.02 -42.87 -0.53
C ASP A 737 0.49 -42.20 -1.80
N GLY A 738 1.67 -41.61 -1.76
CA GLY A 738 2.28 -40.83 -2.85
C GLY A 738 2.36 -41.48 -4.21
N THR A 739 1.88 -42.71 -4.37
CA THR A 739 1.80 -43.48 -5.61
C THR A 739 0.66 -43.09 -6.54
N VAL A 740 -0.39 -42.41 -6.06
CA VAL A 740 -1.55 -42.06 -6.90
C VAL A 740 -1.35 -40.75 -7.65
N LEU A 741 -0.57 -39.82 -7.10
CA LEU A 741 -0.32 -38.51 -7.73
C LEU A 741 0.76 -38.54 -8.83
N TYR A 742 1.67 -39.55 -8.84
CA TYR A 742 2.70 -39.66 -9.86
C TYR A 742 2.16 -40.11 -11.27
N ASN A 743 0.95 -40.62 -11.32
CA ASN A 743 0.33 -41.04 -12.59
C ASN A 743 -0.71 -40.04 -13.15
N VAL A 744 -0.96 -38.94 -12.46
CA VAL A 744 -1.84 -37.89 -12.95
C VAL A 744 -0.96 -36.72 -13.36
N GLY A 745 -0.84 -36.51 -14.65
CA GLY A 745 0.02 -35.44 -15.19
C GLY A 745 -0.30 -34.07 -14.64
N PRO A 746 0.66 -33.15 -14.58
CA PRO A 746 0.54 -31.82 -14.01
C PRO A 746 -0.67 -31.00 -14.48
N ALA A 747 -1.12 -31.25 -15.70
CA ALA A 747 -2.29 -30.60 -16.28
C ALA A 747 -3.63 -30.98 -15.59
N VAL A 748 -3.73 -32.23 -15.09
CA VAL A 748 -4.95 -32.70 -14.42
C VAL A 748 -5.00 -32.17 -12.98
N VAL A 749 -3.85 -32.11 -12.30
CA VAL A 749 -3.73 -31.52 -10.95
C VAL A 749 -4.04 -30.02 -10.99
N GLY A 750 -3.52 -29.31 -11.99
CA GLY A 750 -3.83 -27.90 -12.23
C GLY A 750 -5.33 -27.68 -12.52
N GLY A 751 -5.93 -28.57 -13.33
CA GLY A 751 -7.36 -28.55 -13.64
C GLY A 751 -8.25 -28.78 -12.42
N VAL A 752 -7.91 -29.72 -11.54
CA VAL A 752 -8.67 -30.03 -10.32
C VAL A 752 -8.60 -28.87 -9.31
N VAL A 753 -7.43 -28.24 -9.17
CA VAL A 753 -7.26 -27.08 -8.27
C VAL A 753 -8.02 -25.86 -8.82
N VAL A 754 -7.94 -25.56 -10.11
CA VAL A 754 -8.73 -24.51 -10.76
C VAL A 754 -10.23 -24.81 -10.64
N LEU A 755 -10.63 -26.04 -10.79
CA LEU A 755 -12.02 -26.48 -10.64
C LEU A 755 -12.52 -26.28 -9.22
N LEU A 756 -11.73 -26.63 -8.20
CA LEU A 756 -12.04 -26.42 -6.78
C LEU A 756 -12.16 -24.92 -6.44
N PHE A 757 -11.27 -24.09 -6.95
CA PHE A 757 -11.38 -22.64 -6.76
C PHE A 757 -12.58 -22.04 -7.51
N HIS A 758 -12.89 -22.50 -8.71
CA HIS A 758 -14.11 -22.11 -9.44
C HIS A 758 -15.39 -22.60 -8.75
N LEU A 759 -15.37 -23.81 -8.20
CA LEU A 759 -16.51 -24.36 -7.42
C LEU A 759 -16.70 -23.58 -6.12
N LEU A 760 -15.63 -23.22 -5.43
CA LEU A 760 -15.66 -22.40 -4.23
C LEU A 760 -16.17 -20.97 -4.53
N ASP A 761 -15.69 -20.34 -5.61
CA ASP A 761 -16.17 -19.02 -6.05
C ASP A 761 -17.65 -19.08 -6.52
N LEU A 762 -18.04 -20.11 -7.25
CA LEU A 762 -19.43 -20.34 -7.67
C LEU A 762 -20.37 -20.66 -6.49
N LEU A 763 -19.92 -21.44 -5.51
CA LEU A 763 -20.66 -21.71 -4.27
C LEU A 763 -20.81 -20.43 -3.46
N GLN A 764 -19.75 -19.65 -3.32
CA GLN A 764 -19.78 -18.37 -2.61
C GLN A 764 -20.70 -17.36 -3.31
N ARG A 765 -20.65 -17.25 -4.64
CA ARG A 765 -21.54 -16.36 -5.43
C ARG A 765 -23.00 -16.82 -5.41
N ARG A 766 -23.29 -18.13 -5.45
CA ARG A 766 -24.66 -18.65 -5.42
C ARG A 766 -25.27 -18.65 -4.01
N LEU A 767 -24.49 -18.87 -2.95
CA LEU A 767 -24.97 -18.73 -1.57
C LEU A 767 -25.36 -17.28 -1.26
N LEU A 768 -24.63 -16.31 -1.82
CA LEU A 768 -24.99 -14.89 -1.77
C LEU A 768 -26.29 -14.57 -2.53
N CYS A 769 -26.59 -15.29 -3.63
CA CYS A 769 -27.81 -15.08 -4.42
C CYS A 769 -29.06 -15.73 -3.83
N LEU A 770 -28.93 -16.72 -2.95
CA LEU A 770 -30.09 -17.52 -2.44
C LEU A 770 -30.77 -16.94 -1.21
N HIS A 771 -30.42 -15.75 -0.73
CA HIS A 771 -31.07 -15.09 0.44
C HIS A 771 -31.22 -15.98 1.70
N ARG A 772 -30.32 -16.93 1.93
CA ARG A 772 -30.24 -17.71 3.15
C ARG A 772 -28.90 -17.47 3.86
N PRO A 773 -28.81 -16.41 4.67
CA PRO A 773 -27.55 -16.04 5.37
C PRO A 773 -27.09 -17.12 6.36
N ASP A 774 -27.99 -17.89 6.94
CA ASP A 774 -27.67 -18.91 7.96
C ASP A 774 -26.88 -20.10 7.38
N ALA A 775 -27.22 -20.54 6.18
CA ALA A 775 -26.50 -21.63 5.51
C ALA A 775 -25.09 -21.21 5.01
N ALA A 776 -24.93 -19.95 4.63
CA ALA A 776 -23.64 -19.41 4.20
C ALA A 776 -22.65 -19.30 5.37
N ASN A 777 -23.15 -18.95 6.57
CA ASN A 777 -22.34 -18.85 7.78
C ASN A 777 -21.86 -20.21 8.29
N GLU A 778 -22.76 -21.22 8.29
CA GLU A 778 -22.36 -22.57 8.70
C GLU A 778 -21.36 -23.17 7.72
N THR A 779 -21.52 -22.94 6.41
CA THR A 779 -20.62 -23.46 5.38
C THR A 779 -19.28 -22.72 5.41
N GLY A 780 -19.26 -21.41 5.63
CA GLY A 780 -18.06 -20.60 5.80
C GLY A 780 -17.30 -20.95 7.08
N LEU A 781 -18.00 -21.19 8.18
CA LEU A 781 -17.41 -21.59 9.46
C LEU A 781 -16.84 -23.03 9.42
N LEU A 782 -17.48 -23.93 8.70
CA LEU A 782 -17.00 -25.28 8.44
C LEU A 782 -15.76 -25.28 7.56
N LEU A 783 -15.75 -24.49 6.49
CA LEU A 783 -14.58 -24.29 5.63
C LEU A 783 -13.43 -23.61 6.38
N TYR A 784 -13.70 -22.64 7.24
CA TYR A 784 -12.70 -21.97 8.07
C TYR A 784 -12.12 -22.93 9.13
N LYS A 785 -12.94 -23.74 9.77
CA LYS A 785 -12.49 -24.80 10.69
C LYS A 785 -11.69 -25.89 9.97
N PHE A 786 -12.05 -26.19 8.74
CA PHE A 786 -11.34 -27.14 7.89
C PHE A 786 -9.93 -26.67 7.50
N VAL A 787 -9.78 -25.40 7.20
CA VAL A 787 -8.48 -24.80 6.84
C VAL A 787 -7.56 -24.60 8.06
N LEU A 788 -8.11 -24.47 9.28
CA LEU A 788 -7.34 -24.15 10.49
C LEU A 788 -7.10 -25.32 11.45
N SER A 789 -7.69 -26.50 11.26
CA SER A 789 -7.47 -27.63 12.15
C SER A 789 -6.18 -28.37 11.79
N GLU A 790 -5.07 -27.98 12.37
CA GLU A 790 -3.91 -28.87 12.56
C GLU A 790 -4.28 -29.92 13.63
N GLY A 791 -4.35 -31.17 13.26
CA GLY A 791 -4.36 -32.28 14.19
C GLY A 791 -5.58 -33.21 14.17
N GLY A 792 -5.44 -34.20 13.33
CA GLY A 792 -5.84 -35.55 13.59
C GLY A 792 -7.28 -35.88 14.02
N ARG A 793 -8.19 -36.19 13.07
CA ARG A 793 -9.14 -37.31 13.11
C ARG A 793 -9.87 -37.44 11.76
N HIS A 794 -9.51 -38.46 10.99
CA HIS A 794 -9.96 -38.68 9.63
C HIS A 794 -11.43 -39.09 9.44
N GLN A 795 -12.18 -39.40 10.49
CA GLN A 795 -13.59 -39.84 10.40
C GLN A 795 -14.57 -38.66 10.26
N ILE A 796 -14.22 -37.45 10.65
CA ILE A 796 -15.10 -36.28 10.60
C ILE A 796 -15.21 -35.77 9.14
N PHE A 797 -14.19 -35.95 8.35
CA PHE A 797 -14.11 -35.45 6.99
C PHE A 797 -15.16 -36.03 6.02
N PHE A 798 -15.44 -37.29 6.14
CA PHE A 798 -16.41 -37.99 5.26
C PHE A 798 -17.87 -37.66 5.63
N GLN A 799 -18.14 -37.47 6.90
CA GLN A 799 -19.48 -37.09 7.38
C GLN A 799 -19.79 -35.63 7.01
N ASP A 800 -18.80 -34.72 7.03
CA ASP A 800 -18.98 -33.32 6.68
C ASP A 800 -19.17 -33.12 5.16
N LEU A 801 -18.52 -33.92 4.33
CA LEU A 801 -18.77 -33.97 2.88
C LEU A 801 -20.16 -34.56 2.54
N LEU A 802 -20.61 -35.58 3.26
CA LEU A 802 -21.94 -36.12 3.13
C LEU A 802 -23.01 -35.12 3.60
N LEU A 803 -22.75 -34.35 4.62
CA LEU A 803 -23.62 -33.26 5.09
C LEU A 803 -23.75 -32.14 4.03
N LEU A 804 -22.67 -31.76 3.40
CA LEU A 804 -22.66 -30.83 2.27
C LEU A 804 -23.49 -31.36 1.07
N TYR A 805 -23.39 -32.64 0.78
CA TYR A 805 -24.20 -33.29 -0.27
C TYR A 805 -25.70 -33.26 0.02
N HIS A 806 -26.10 -33.31 1.29
CA HIS A 806 -27.50 -33.26 1.71
C HIS A 806 -28.09 -31.85 1.87
N ILE A 807 -27.22 -30.85 2.01
CA ILE A 807 -27.60 -29.43 2.19
C ILE A 807 -27.78 -28.73 0.84
N ILE A 808 -27.10 -29.20 -0.23
CA ILE A 808 -27.22 -28.62 -1.58
C ILE A 808 -28.54 -29.15 -2.24
N PRO A 809 -29.44 -28.26 -2.69
CA PRO A 809 -30.64 -28.69 -3.40
C PRO A 809 -30.32 -29.50 -4.65
N GLN A 810 -30.93 -30.68 -4.80
CA GLN A 810 -30.72 -31.61 -5.91
C GLN A 810 -30.80 -30.98 -7.33
N PRO A 811 -31.65 -29.97 -7.62
CA PRO A 811 -31.62 -29.28 -8.92
C PRO A 811 -30.29 -28.63 -9.30
N SER A 812 -29.56 -28.17 -8.31
CA SER A 812 -28.25 -27.49 -8.54
C SER A 812 -27.16 -28.48 -8.93
N ILE A 813 -27.26 -29.71 -8.56
CA ILE A 813 -26.34 -30.80 -8.97
C ILE A 813 -26.56 -31.18 -10.45
N LYS A 814 -27.81 -31.16 -10.93
CA LYS A 814 -28.12 -31.39 -12.35
C LYS A 814 -27.50 -30.33 -13.28
N ASP A 815 -27.47 -29.08 -12.85
CA ASP A 815 -26.84 -27.99 -13.64
C ASP A 815 -25.33 -28.16 -13.72
N ILE A 816 -24.68 -28.71 -12.72
CA ILE A 816 -23.22 -28.98 -12.69
C ILE A 816 -22.89 -30.16 -13.64
N ILE A 817 -23.75 -31.18 -13.68
CA ILE A 817 -23.60 -32.35 -14.57
C ILE A 817 -23.80 -31.95 -16.05
N GLN A 818 -24.72 -31.04 -16.36
CA GLN A 818 -24.96 -30.57 -17.70
C GLN A 818 -23.77 -29.74 -18.31
N HIS A 819 -22.85 -29.28 -17.47
CA HIS A 819 -21.64 -28.57 -17.89
C HIS A 819 -20.40 -29.48 -18.02
N GLY A 820 -20.58 -30.79 -18.13
CA GLY A 820 -19.55 -31.76 -18.55
C GLY A 820 -18.68 -32.31 -17.44
N ILE A 821 -19.10 -32.20 -16.19
CA ILE A 821 -18.39 -32.80 -15.06
C ILE A 821 -19.08 -34.11 -14.66
N ASP A 822 -18.48 -35.25 -15.00
CA ASP A 822 -18.97 -36.55 -14.56
C ASP A 822 -18.61 -36.80 -13.08
N LEU A 823 -19.52 -36.45 -12.19
CA LEU A 823 -19.39 -36.70 -10.75
C LEU A 823 -19.35 -38.20 -10.40
N ASN A 824 -19.87 -39.10 -11.28
CA ASN A 824 -19.79 -40.54 -11.07
C ASN A 824 -18.39 -41.08 -11.39
N ALA A 825 -17.65 -40.42 -12.28
CA ALA A 825 -16.22 -40.69 -12.51
C ALA A 825 -15.39 -40.29 -11.27
N LEU A 826 -15.73 -39.15 -10.65
CA LEU A 826 -15.08 -38.66 -9.41
C LEU A 826 -15.43 -39.58 -8.22
N ALA A 827 -16.67 -39.93 -8.04
CA ALA A 827 -17.14 -40.88 -7.01
C ALA A 827 -16.60 -42.31 -7.24
N GLY A 828 -16.47 -42.74 -8.47
CA GLY A 828 -15.92 -44.04 -8.84
C GLY A 828 -14.42 -44.16 -8.57
N VAL A 829 -13.68 -43.06 -8.67
CA VAL A 829 -12.25 -42.99 -8.30
C VAL A 829 -12.08 -43.06 -6.77
N ILE A 830 -12.99 -42.43 -6.03
CA ILE A 830 -12.96 -42.42 -4.56
C ILE A 830 -13.43 -43.80 -3.99
N HIS A 831 -14.44 -44.42 -4.63
CA HIS A 831 -15.09 -45.63 -4.08
C HIS A 831 -14.36 -46.98 -4.37
N ARG A 832 -13.40 -47.01 -5.33
CA ARG A 832 -12.77 -48.31 -5.71
C ARG A 832 -11.51 -48.67 -4.91
N LYS A 833 -11.00 -47.80 -4.03
CA LYS A 833 -9.73 -48.09 -3.32
C LYS A 833 -9.79 -48.10 -1.80
N ASP A 834 -10.86 -47.62 -1.17
CA ASP A 834 -10.93 -47.56 0.31
C ASP A 834 -11.92 -48.46 1.00
N LEU A 835 -12.61 -49.28 0.25
CA LEU A 835 -13.36 -50.41 0.80
C LEU A 835 -12.63 -51.72 0.46
N GLY A 836 -11.62 -52.01 1.31
CA GLY A 836 -11.04 -53.34 1.35
C GLY A 836 -12.12 -54.41 1.70
N LEU A 837 -12.99 -54.73 0.76
CA LEU A 837 -13.87 -55.87 0.66
C LEU A 837 -13.73 -56.44 -0.74
#